data_6ad540809a5baaa155e5e603204de4b9
#
_entry.id   6ad540809a5baaa155e5e603204de4b9
#
_cell.length_a   1.000
_cell.length_b   1.000
_cell.length_c   1.000
_cell.angle_alpha   90.00
_cell.angle_beta   90.00
_cell.angle_gamma   90.00
#
_symmetry.space_group_name_H-M   'P 1'
#
loop_
_entity.id
_entity.type
_entity.pdbx_description
1 polymer ?
#
loop_
_entity_poly.entity_id
_entity_poly.type
_entity_poly.pdbx_seq_one_letter_code
_entity_poly.pdbx_strand_id
1 'polypeptide(L)'
;MKYGIWKVSQLEAGAVNALVGSGYAPLAAMVLASRGIGDDRQARAYLDCNAPLLDPFLMTDMDKAAGRVGLAMSRGEKIAVFGDYDVDGITATCLLTDFLRRHGADVVSYIPGRLEEGYGLNPIAIHQLHAEGVKLIVTVDCGITAVNEAELCKQLGIDLVITDHHECKQTLPAAVAVVDPHRPDGGYPHKNLSGVGVAFKLASALCGSQEKVLEEYADMVCLGTVADVMPLQGENRVFVARGLESLAHTKRPGIAALMAECGCAPETVSASSIGFMLAPRINAAGRMGQIDLAVELFLTDDPDKAAEAARGLCELNRQRQAVESEIYRQAVSMLPMGKPPEAIVLADESWHQGVVGIVASRIAEEYACPTFLICLDGEHGKASSRSHGGFNLFASLSALSPLLESYGGHELAAGFTISRANIPEFRRQICALAAQYYTDDVPRTVLDVDCAVSPELLTLHNVDALQMLEPCGNGCPKPVLMMKNLTIDRISMVGGGRHMRLRLCSGHTYLNAIYFSANPQTVSIQPGDLVDVAFTPQVNEFRGTRTVQMNVIDIRPSCSAECLPDAAPYRDMQRGNLTSGEAAALLPDRKMLALVWRYLDAANPVQESPMCLCRKIVRWSGKPLNLGQMLTCLDIFRDVGLLTVQRQHKYVSIRLTPGEGKADLSRSQTMQRLLHAKES
;
A
#
# COMPACT_ATOMS: atom_id res chain seq x y z
N MET A 1 0.52 7.33 -16.86
CA MET A 1 -0.35 6.21 -16.48
C MET A 1 0.29 5.54 -15.32
N LYS A 2 -0.49 5.23 -14.28
CA LYS A 2 0.02 4.66 -13.04
C LYS A 2 0.27 3.14 -13.15
N TYR A 3 -0.57 2.45 -13.94
CA TYR A 3 -0.52 1.00 -14.11
C TYR A 3 -0.23 0.60 -15.56
N GLY A 4 0.67 -0.37 -15.73
CA GLY A 4 1.03 -0.89 -17.05
C GLY A 4 -0.01 -1.85 -17.63
N ILE A 5 -0.68 -2.61 -16.77
CA ILE A 5 -1.69 -3.60 -17.14
C ILE A 5 -2.95 -3.40 -16.31
N TRP A 6 -4.13 -3.44 -16.95
CA TRP A 6 -5.41 -3.57 -16.27
C TRP A 6 -5.92 -4.98 -16.53
N LYS A 7 -5.97 -5.77 -15.47
CA LYS A 7 -6.49 -7.14 -15.51
C LYS A 7 -7.97 -7.10 -15.14
N VAL A 8 -8.83 -7.21 -16.12
CA VAL A 8 -10.28 -7.20 -15.93
C VAL A 8 -10.75 -8.64 -15.71
N SER A 9 -11.48 -8.89 -14.62
CA SER A 9 -12.06 -10.19 -14.34
C SER A 9 -13.09 -10.58 -15.39
N GLN A 10 -13.09 -11.84 -15.79
CA GLN A 10 -14.12 -12.39 -16.66
C GLN A 10 -15.35 -12.75 -15.83
N LEU A 11 -16.48 -12.20 -16.22
CA LEU A 11 -17.75 -12.47 -15.53
C LEU A 11 -18.44 -13.69 -16.14
N GLU A 12 -18.83 -14.63 -15.29
CA GLU A 12 -19.74 -15.70 -15.68
C GLU A 12 -21.17 -15.19 -15.63
N ALA A 13 -21.82 -15.10 -16.78
CA ALA A 13 -23.18 -14.60 -16.90
C ALA A 13 -24.17 -15.38 -16.02
N GLY A 14 -23.94 -16.68 -15.83
CA GLY A 14 -24.77 -17.53 -14.95
C GLY A 14 -24.72 -17.08 -13.50
N ALA A 15 -23.52 -16.78 -12.98
CA ALA A 15 -23.34 -16.30 -11.62
C ALA A 15 -24.00 -14.93 -11.39
N VAL A 16 -23.80 -13.99 -12.33
CA VAL A 16 -24.45 -12.67 -12.25
C VAL A 16 -25.97 -12.80 -12.23
N ASN A 17 -26.54 -13.60 -13.12
CA ASN A 17 -27.98 -13.81 -13.20
C ASN A 17 -28.56 -14.49 -11.95
N ALA A 18 -27.83 -15.45 -11.35
CA ALA A 18 -28.25 -16.13 -10.12
C ALA A 18 -28.28 -15.11 -8.93
N LEU A 19 -27.28 -14.26 -8.82
CA LEU A 19 -27.25 -13.24 -7.78
C LEU A 19 -28.34 -12.17 -7.98
N VAL A 20 -28.53 -11.68 -9.20
CA VAL A 20 -29.64 -10.74 -9.51
C VAL A 20 -30.99 -11.38 -9.22
N GLY A 21 -31.18 -12.66 -9.58
CA GLY A 21 -32.39 -13.44 -9.27
C GLY A 21 -32.61 -13.61 -7.76
N SER A 22 -31.57 -13.55 -6.94
CA SER A 22 -31.61 -13.58 -5.48
C SER A 22 -31.84 -12.20 -4.84
N GLY A 23 -31.98 -11.14 -5.66
CA GLY A 23 -32.31 -9.79 -5.21
C GLY A 23 -31.13 -8.82 -5.06
N TYR A 24 -29.90 -9.22 -5.45
CA TYR A 24 -28.77 -8.30 -5.46
C TYR A 24 -28.90 -7.30 -6.61
N ALA A 25 -28.54 -6.03 -6.34
CA ALA A 25 -28.49 -5.01 -7.39
C ALA A 25 -27.48 -5.42 -8.49
N PRO A 26 -27.74 -5.13 -9.78
CA PRO A 26 -26.92 -5.61 -10.89
C PRO A 26 -25.43 -5.33 -10.75
N LEU A 27 -25.05 -4.14 -10.29
CA LEU A 27 -23.65 -3.77 -10.10
C LEU A 27 -23.00 -4.54 -8.97
N ALA A 28 -23.71 -4.75 -7.84
CA ALA A 28 -23.21 -5.55 -6.73
C ALA A 28 -23.05 -7.03 -7.14
N ALA A 29 -24.00 -7.59 -7.90
CA ALA A 29 -23.92 -8.94 -8.43
C ALA A 29 -22.72 -9.13 -9.36
N MET A 30 -22.41 -8.15 -10.23
CA MET A 30 -21.23 -8.19 -11.10
C MET A 30 -19.93 -8.18 -10.29
N VAL A 31 -19.83 -7.33 -9.25
CA VAL A 31 -18.64 -7.27 -8.37
C VAL A 31 -18.48 -8.56 -7.58
N LEU A 32 -19.55 -9.12 -7.02
CA LEU A 32 -19.50 -10.40 -6.31
C LEU A 32 -19.06 -11.54 -7.25
N ALA A 33 -19.64 -11.62 -8.44
CA ALA A 33 -19.29 -12.63 -9.44
C ALA A 33 -17.82 -12.51 -9.89
N SER A 34 -17.29 -11.28 -10.05
CA SER A 34 -15.88 -11.04 -10.38
C SER A 34 -14.90 -11.56 -9.33
N ARG A 35 -15.36 -11.67 -8.08
CA ARG A 35 -14.63 -12.19 -6.91
C ARG A 35 -14.83 -13.69 -6.70
N GLY A 36 -15.44 -14.39 -7.66
CA GLY A 36 -15.68 -15.83 -7.62
C GLY A 36 -16.91 -16.26 -6.81
N ILE A 37 -17.81 -15.32 -6.47
CA ILE A 37 -19.03 -15.59 -5.71
C ILE A 37 -20.16 -15.83 -6.71
N GLY A 38 -20.64 -17.07 -6.79
CA GLY A 38 -21.57 -17.50 -7.84
C GLY A 38 -23.04 -17.61 -7.43
N ASP A 39 -23.34 -17.63 -6.14
CA ASP A 39 -24.69 -17.84 -5.61
C ASP A 39 -24.97 -17.07 -4.31
N ASP A 40 -26.26 -17.06 -3.89
CA ASP A 40 -26.71 -16.35 -2.68
C ASP A 40 -26.06 -16.90 -1.39
N ARG A 41 -25.81 -18.20 -1.29
CA ARG A 41 -25.17 -18.79 -0.09
C ARG A 41 -23.75 -18.30 0.08
N GLN A 42 -22.99 -18.28 -1.02
CA GLN A 42 -21.61 -17.76 -1.00
C GLN A 42 -21.61 -16.26 -0.73
N ALA A 43 -22.55 -15.51 -1.35
CA ALA A 43 -22.66 -14.07 -1.14
C ALA A 43 -22.99 -13.72 0.32
N ARG A 44 -23.95 -14.41 0.94
CA ARG A 44 -24.25 -14.24 2.37
C ARG A 44 -23.04 -14.54 3.24
N ALA A 45 -22.35 -15.64 3.00
CA ALA A 45 -21.16 -15.99 3.78
C ALA A 45 -20.02 -14.96 3.62
N TYR A 46 -19.85 -14.41 2.42
CA TYR A 46 -18.83 -13.37 2.15
C TYR A 46 -19.18 -12.02 2.79
N LEU A 47 -20.45 -11.65 2.81
CA LEU A 47 -20.96 -10.38 3.31
C LEU A 47 -21.27 -10.41 4.82
N ASP A 48 -21.26 -11.58 5.46
CA ASP A 48 -21.66 -11.74 6.86
C ASP A 48 -20.69 -11.02 7.79
N CYS A 49 -21.20 -9.96 8.41
CA CYS A 49 -20.50 -9.19 9.42
C CYS A 49 -20.87 -9.61 10.86
N ASN A 50 -21.72 -10.64 11.00
CA ASN A 50 -22.22 -11.17 12.26
C ASN A 50 -21.97 -12.68 12.40
N ALA A 51 -21.05 -13.24 11.61
CA ALA A 51 -20.66 -14.64 11.75
C ALA A 51 -20.19 -14.93 13.18
N PRO A 52 -20.50 -16.13 13.73
CA PRO A 52 -20.05 -16.49 15.06
C PRO A 52 -18.52 -16.55 15.10
N LEU A 53 -17.94 -15.96 16.13
CA LEU A 53 -16.51 -16.01 16.36
C LEU A 53 -16.10 -17.44 16.77
N LEU A 54 -14.93 -17.86 16.32
CA LEU A 54 -14.36 -19.16 16.67
C LEU A 54 -14.01 -19.22 18.16
N ASP A 55 -14.17 -20.39 18.76
CA ASP A 55 -13.81 -20.62 20.15
C ASP A 55 -12.31 -20.31 20.39
N PRO A 56 -11.96 -19.44 21.37
CA PRO A 56 -10.58 -19.15 21.71
C PRO A 56 -9.74 -20.39 22.02
N PHE A 57 -10.36 -21.40 22.66
CA PHE A 57 -9.68 -22.64 23.04
C PHE A 57 -9.31 -23.57 21.88
N LEU A 58 -9.68 -23.23 20.65
CA LEU A 58 -9.14 -23.86 19.45
C LEU A 58 -7.68 -23.47 19.17
N MET A 59 -7.20 -22.36 19.78
CA MET A 59 -5.78 -22.01 19.71
C MET A 59 -4.97 -22.87 20.68
N THR A 60 -3.90 -23.44 20.21
CA THR A 60 -2.98 -24.22 21.03
C THR A 60 -2.46 -23.40 22.19
N ASP A 61 -2.38 -23.98 23.38
CA ASP A 61 -1.96 -23.38 24.66
C ASP A 61 -2.86 -22.25 25.20
N MET A 62 -4.00 -21.95 24.61
CA MET A 62 -4.93 -20.94 25.13
C MET A 62 -5.44 -21.31 26.54
N ASP A 63 -5.67 -22.59 26.81
CA ASP A 63 -6.05 -23.12 28.12
C ASP A 63 -4.96 -22.88 29.17
N LYS A 64 -3.68 -23.12 28.82
CA LYS A 64 -2.53 -22.85 29.68
C LYS A 64 -2.34 -21.35 29.91
N ALA A 65 -2.49 -20.55 28.88
CA ALA A 65 -2.39 -19.10 28.97
C ALA A 65 -3.45 -18.52 29.91
N ALA A 66 -4.72 -18.84 29.66
CA ALA A 66 -5.83 -18.40 30.50
C ALA A 66 -5.69 -18.92 31.94
N GLY A 67 -5.29 -20.20 32.11
CA GLY A 67 -5.03 -20.79 33.40
C GLY A 67 -3.92 -20.09 34.19
N ARG A 68 -2.78 -19.74 33.55
CA ARG A 68 -1.67 -19.05 34.22
C ARG A 68 -2.01 -17.60 34.58
N VAL A 69 -2.66 -16.88 33.67
CA VAL A 69 -3.11 -15.48 33.90
C VAL A 69 -4.15 -15.49 35.06
N GLY A 70 -5.15 -16.37 35.01
CA GLY A 70 -6.15 -16.51 36.09
C GLY A 70 -5.53 -16.86 37.45
N LEU A 71 -4.48 -17.70 37.46
CA LEU A 71 -3.73 -18.00 38.65
C LEU A 71 -3.00 -16.78 39.23
N ALA A 72 -2.36 -15.98 38.35
CA ALA A 72 -1.70 -14.73 38.76
C ALA A 72 -2.69 -13.76 39.40
N MET A 73 -3.84 -13.56 38.76
CA MET A 73 -4.93 -12.72 39.29
C MET A 73 -5.39 -13.18 40.66
N SER A 74 -5.64 -14.48 40.79
CA SER A 74 -6.12 -15.04 42.08
C SER A 74 -5.12 -14.96 43.26
N ARG A 75 -3.82 -14.89 42.92
CA ARG A 75 -2.72 -14.76 43.87
C ARG A 75 -2.28 -13.32 44.13
N GLY A 76 -2.82 -12.34 43.38
CA GLY A 76 -2.36 -10.95 43.42
C GLY A 76 -0.92 -10.79 42.93
N GLU A 77 -0.47 -11.66 42.02
CA GLU A 77 0.84 -11.54 41.40
C GLU A 77 0.86 -10.35 40.45
N LYS A 78 1.94 -9.55 40.45
CA LYS A 78 2.10 -8.45 39.53
C LYS A 78 2.33 -8.95 38.10
N ILE A 79 1.49 -8.53 37.17
CA ILE A 79 1.49 -8.92 35.77
C ILE A 79 2.02 -7.75 34.92
N ALA A 80 2.91 -8.01 33.97
CA ALA A 80 3.25 -7.05 32.91
C ALA A 80 2.61 -7.48 31.60
N VAL A 81 1.87 -6.58 30.95
CA VAL A 81 1.45 -6.72 29.55
C VAL A 81 2.50 -6.03 28.71
N PHE A 82 3.22 -6.81 27.91
CA PHE A 82 4.34 -6.35 27.08
C PHE A 82 3.94 -6.35 25.61
N GLY A 83 3.89 -5.18 24.96
CA GLY A 83 3.45 -5.06 23.57
C GLY A 83 4.46 -4.46 22.62
N ASP A 84 4.04 -4.24 21.37
CA ASP A 84 4.80 -3.51 20.36
C ASP A 84 4.35 -2.05 20.25
N TYR A 85 5.17 -1.23 19.59
CA TYR A 85 5.04 0.23 19.48
C TYR A 85 4.15 0.73 18.33
N ASP A 86 3.56 -0.14 17.52
CA ASP A 86 2.61 0.24 16.49
C ASP A 86 1.15 0.19 16.98
N VAL A 87 0.18 0.51 16.10
CA VAL A 87 -1.23 0.57 16.53
C VAL A 87 -1.75 -0.77 17.01
N ASP A 88 -1.34 -1.88 16.39
CA ASP A 88 -1.80 -3.21 16.79
C ASP A 88 -1.26 -3.57 18.19
N GLY A 89 0.05 -3.44 18.39
CA GLY A 89 0.68 -3.67 19.68
C GLY A 89 0.16 -2.73 20.78
N ILE A 90 -0.02 -1.44 20.47
CA ILE A 90 -0.58 -0.46 21.43
C ILE A 90 -2.01 -0.82 21.82
N THR A 91 -2.88 -1.13 20.85
CA THR A 91 -4.28 -1.48 21.14
C THR A 91 -4.39 -2.82 21.85
N ALA A 92 -3.56 -3.80 21.50
CA ALA A 92 -3.47 -5.08 22.19
C ALA A 92 -3.04 -4.92 23.66
N THR A 93 -2.01 -4.11 23.89
CA THR A 93 -1.51 -3.78 25.24
C THR A 93 -2.57 -3.08 26.06
N CYS A 94 -3.20 -2.05 25.51
CA CYS A 94 -4.22 -1.28 26.21
C CYS A 94 -5.48 -2.12 26.49
N LEU A 95 -5.93 -2.93 25.53
CA LEU A 95 -7.07 -3.83 25.71
C LEU A 95 -6.84 -4.79 26.87
N LEU A 96 -5.73 -5.54 26.83
CA LEU A 96 -5.47 -6.55 27.84
C LEU A 96 -5.18 -5.92 29.22
N THR A 97 -4.48 -4.80 29.27
CA THR A 97 -4.21 -4.04 30.50
C THR A 97 -5.50 -3.52 31.14
N ASP A 98 -6.39 -2.88 30.37
CA ASP A 98 -7.68 -2.38 30.86
C ASP A 98 -8.57 -3.54 31.32
N PHE A 99 -8.65 -4.61 30.54
CA PHE A 99 -9.40 -5.82 30.90
C PHE A 99 -8.94 -6.40 32.25
N LEU A 100 -7.64 -6.60 32.43
CA LEU A 100 -7.07 -7.16 33.66
C LEU A 100 -7.28 -6.23 34.86
N ARG A 101 -7.10 -4.91 34.70
CA ARG A 101 -7.36 -3.91 35.75
C ARG A 101 -8.80 -3.93 36.23
N ARG A 102 -9.75 -3.95 35.31
CA ARG A 102 -11.19 -3.98 35.61
C ARG A 102 -11.60 -5.28 36.34
N HIS A 103 -10.81 -6.34 36.14
CA HIS A 103 -11.02 -7.60 36.86
C HIS A 103 -10.15 -7.75 38.14
N GLY A 104 -9.56 -6.64 38.62
CA GLY A 104 -8.87 -6.57 39.92
C GLY A 104 -7.42 -7.07 39.91
N ALA A 105 -6.78 -7.23 38.74
CA ALA A 105 -5.38 -7.62 38.66
C ALA A 105 -4.43 -6.43 38.97
N ASP A 106 -3.29 -6.74 39.63
CA ASP A 106 -2.13 -5.82 39.69
C ASP A 106 -1.37 -5.92 38.37
N VAL A 107 -1.59 -4.95 37.48
CA VAL A 107 -1.06 -5.00 36.13
C VAL A 107 -0.41 -3.69 35.69
N VAL A 108 0.76 -3.82 35.06
CA VAL A 108 1.49 -2.72 34.38
C VAL A 108 1.57 -3.00 32.90
N SER A 109 1.50 -1.94 32.06
CA SER A 109 1.79 -2.01 30.64
C SER A 109 3.23 -1.64 30.35
N TYR A 110 3.86 -2.30 29.39
CA TYR A 110 5.20 -1.98 28.92
C TYR A 110 5.26 -2.07 27.41
N ILE A 111 5.69 -1.01 26.78
CA ILE A 111 5.93 -0.97 25.33
C ILE A 111 7.36 -0.45 25.12
N PRO A 112 8.26 -1.22 24.45
CA PRO A 112 9.66 -0.82 24.31
C PRO A 112 9.81 0.39 23.41
N GLY A 113 10.81 1.24 23.69
CA GLY A 113 11.17 2.36 22.86
C GLY A 113 11.76 1.89 21.52
N ARG A 114 11.09 2.21 20.42
CA ARG A 114 11.52 1.80 19.06
C ARG A 114 12.94 2.18 18.71
N LEU A 115 13.41 3.34 19.19
CA LEU A 115 14.72 3.90 18.86
C LEU A 115 15.82 3.36 19.78
N GLU A 116 15.52 3.20 21.07
CA GLU A 116 16.46 2.83 22.11
C GLU A 116 16.55 1.29 22.30
N GLU A 117 15.39 0.62 22.33
CA GLU A 117 15.30 -0.79 22.70
C GLU A 117 15.08 -1.71 21.49
N GLY A 118 14.44 -1.21 20.44
CA GLY A 118 14.14 -1.97 19.23
C GLY A 118 12.79 -2.69 19.31
N TYR A 119 12.65 -3.81 18.58
CA TYR A 119 11.42 -4.58 18.47
C TYR A 119 11.40 -5.77 19.42
N GLY A 120 10.28 -5.95 20.11
CA GLY A 120 9.96 -7.16 20.88
C GLY A 120 10.60 -7.22 22.25
N LEU A 121 10.42 -8.37 22.90
CA LEU A 121 10.92 -8.62 24.24
C LEU A 121 12.46 -8.56 24.25
N ASN A 122 13.02 -7.83 25.24
CA ASN A 122 14.46 -7.59 25.31
C ASN A 122 14.99 -7.72 26.76
N PRO A 123 16.29 -8.00 26.94
CA PRO A 123 16.88 -8.22 28.26
C PRO A 123 16.77 -7.01 29.19
N ILE A 124 16.85 -5.79 28.68
CA ILE A 124 16.77 -4.55 29.48
C ILE A 124 15.40 -4.45 30.13
N ALA A 125 14.35 -4.57 29.35
CA ALA A 125 12.97 -4.54 29.81
C ALA A 125 12.68 -5.68 30.81
N ILE A 126 13.16 -6.91 30.56
CA ILE A 126 12.98 -8.05 31.46
C ILE A 126 13.60 -7.76 32.82
N HIS A 127 14.84 -7.26 32.87
CA HIS A 127 15.49 -6.89 34.14
C HIS A 127 14.77 -5.78 34.89
N GLN A 128 14.27 -4.77 34.16
CA GLN A 128 13.47 -3.70 34.77
C GLN A 128 12.19 -4.25 35.39
N LEU A 129 11.41 -5.05 34.64
CA LEU A 129 10.17 -5.64 35.13
C LEU A 129 10.42 -6.59 36.30
N HIS A 130 11.52 -7.33 36.29
CA HIS A 130 11.94 -8.15 37.46
C HIS A 130 12.19 -7.29 38.69
N ALA A 131 12.91 -6.17 38.57
CA ALA A 131 13.19 -5.25 39.65
C ALA A 131 11.91 -4.60 40.20
N GLU A 132 10.89 -4.41 39.38
CA GLU A 132 9.55 -3.95 39.78
C GLU A 132 8.68 -5.00 40.43
N GLY A 133 9.16 -6.24 40.54
CA GLY A 133 8.47 -7.35 41.23
C GLY A 133 7.47 -8.12 40.37
N VAL A 134 7.52 -7.95 39.03
CA VAL A 134 6.69 -8.70 38.08
C VAL A 134 6.95 -10.19 38.20
N LYS A 135 5.87 -11.00 38.23
CA LYS A 135 5.89 -12.46 38.30
C LYS A 135 5.44 -13.13 37.03
N LEU A 136 4.66 -12.45 36.23
CA LEU A 136 4.17 -12.92 34.94
C LEU A 136 4.30 -11.82 33.91
N ILE A 137 4.96 -12.12 32.79
CA ILE A 137 4.92 -11.29 31.57
C ILE A 137 3.95 -11.95 30.58
N VAL A 138 2.99 -11.19 30.05
CA VAL A 138 2.13 -11.58 28.95
C VAL A 138 2.48 -10.71 27.76
N THR A 139 3.09 -11.28 26.73
CA THR A 139 3.36 -10.53 25.51
C THR A 139 2.12 -10.46 24.63
N VAL A 140 1.94 -9.36 23.94
CA VAL A 140 0.89 -9.15 22.93
C VAL A 140 1.52 -8.57 21.67
N ASP A 141 1.19 -9.11 20.50
CA ASP A 141 1.70 -8.67 19.20
C ASP A 141 3.23 -8.78 19.07
N CYS A 142 3.86 -9.60 19.88
CA CYS A 142 5.29 -9.90 19.83
C CYS A 142 5.63 -11.12 20.66
N GLY A 143 6.84 -11.64 20.49
CA GLY A 143 7.39 -12.65 21.37
C GLY A 143 7.57 -14.04 20.76
N ILE A 144 6.95 -14.36 19.61
CA ILE A 144 7.05 -15.69 18.98
C ILE A 144 8.50 -16.07 18.62
N THR A 145 9.38 -15.11 18.50
CA THR A 145 10.81 -15.32 18.17
C THR A 145 11.73 -15.17 19.37
N ALA A 146 11.21 -14.89 20.58
CA ALA A 146 11.95 -14.51 21.78
C ALA A 146 12.49 -15.73 22.56
N VAL A 147 13.30 -16.58 21.92
CA VAL A 147 13.81 -17.84 22.52
C VAL A 147 14.79 -17.56 23.66
N ASN A 148 15.73 -16.64 23.47
CA ASN A 148 16.73 -16.29 24.49
C ASN A 148 16.09 -15.53 25.67
N GLU A 149 15.14 -14.67 25.36
CA GLU A 149 14.39 -13.86 26.33
C GLU A 149 13.51 -14.75 27.23
N ALA A 150 12.91 -15.79 26.65
CA ALA A 150 12.15 -16.78 27.44
C ALA A 150 13.05 -17.52 28.44
N GLU A 151 14.27 -17.91 28.04
CA GLU A 151 15.23 -18.52 28.97
C GLU A 151 15.69 -17.54 30.06
N LEU A 152 15.89 -16.25 29.71
CA LEU A 152 16.19 -15.22 30.71
C LEU A 152 15.04 -15.02 31.73
N CYS A 153 13.79 -14.97 31.26
CA CYS A 153 12.63 -14.92 32.16
C CYS A 153 12.62 -16.07 33.13
N LYS A 154 12.86 -17.30 32.65
CA LYS A 154 12.93 -18.50 33.48
C LYS A 154 14.04 -18.42 34.54
N GLN A 155 15.24 -17.93 34.16
CA GLN A 155 16.37 -17.74 35.09
C GLN A 155 16.04 -16.73 36.22
N LEU A 156 15.26 -15.69 35.90
CA LEU A 156 14.84 -14.68 36.84
C LEU A 156 13.59 -15.07 37.65
N GLY A 157 12.98 -16.23 37.36
CA GLY A 157 11.77 -16.69 38.03
C GLY A 157 10.52 -15.89 37.66
N ILE A 158 10.47 -15.39 36.44
CA ILE A 158 9.32 -14.75 35.80
C ILE A 158 8.68 -15.77 34.85
N ASP A 159 7.41 -16.03 35.00
CA ASP A 159 6.65 -16.82 34.03
C ASP A 159 6.35 -15.97 32.77
N LEU A 160 6.38 -16.62 31.62
CA LEU A 160 6.12 -15.99 30.35
C LEU A 160 4.93 -16.64 29.63
N VAL A 161 3.97 -15.85 29.23
CA VAL A 161 2.86 -16.22 28.33
C VAL A 161 3.02 -15.37 27.07
N ILE A 162 3.16 -16.01 25.92
CA ILE A 162 3.29 -15.33 24.64
C ILE A 162 1.95 -15.36 23.92
N THR A 163 1.46 -14.20 23.49
CA THR A 163 0.41 -14.08 22.49
C THR A 163 0.93 -13.27 21.31
N ASP A 164 0.91 -13.87 20.13
CA ASP A 164 1.48 -13.28 18.92
C ASP A 164 0.69 -13.75 17.69
N HIS A 165 0.94 -13.15 16.54
CA HIS A 165 0.33 -13.51 15.27
C HIS A 165 1.34 -13.56 14.11
N HIS A 166 2.61 -13.33 14.40
CA HIS A 166 3.68 -13.37 13.42
C HIS A 166 4.08 -14.80 13.04
N GLU A 167 4.75 -14.96 11.90
CA GLU A 167 5.21 -16.26 11.43
C GLU A 167 6.17 -16.94 12.41
N CYS A 168 5.86 -18.19 12.75
CA CYS A 168 6.66 -19.00 13.67
C CYS A 168 7.98 -19.42 13.04
N LYS A 169 9.07 -19.37 13.83
CA LYS A 169 10.34 -20.01 13.47
C LYS A 169 10.32 -21.51 13.82
N GLN A 170 11.38 -22.24 13.38
CA GLN A 170 11.50 -23.67 13.68
C GLN A 170 11.50 -23.98 15.18
N THR A 171 12.04 -23.09 16.00
CA THR A 171 12.10 -23.24 17.46
C THR A 171 11.21 -22.21 18.11
N LEU A 172 10.24 -22.67 18.89
CA LEU A 172 9.38 -21.81 19.70
C LEU A 172 10.06 -21.48 21.05
N PRO A 173 9.76 -20.30 21.65
CA PRO A 173 10.24 -19.94 22.99
C PRO A 173 9.74 -20.91 24.06
N ALA A 174 10.58 -21.21 25.05
CA ALA A 174 10.26 -22.08 26.19
C ALA A 174 9.43 -21.31 27.25
N ALA A 175 8.23 -20.86 26.89
CA ALA A 175 7.27 -20.16 27.74
C ALA A 175 6.26 -21.12 28.39
N VAL A 176 5.48 -20.64 29.39
CA VAL A 176 4.38 -21.40 29.99
C VAL A 176 3.30 -21.70 28.94
N ALA A 177 3.03 -20.74 28.08
CA ALA A 177 2.11 -20.88 26.96
C ALA A 177 2.60 -20.03 25.77
N VAL A 178 2.38 -20.52 24.56
CA VAL A 178 2.64 -19.81 23.31
C VAL A 178 1.36 -19.88 22.47
N VAL A 179 0.63 -18.79 22.43
CA VAL A 179 -0.64 -18.67 21.70
C VAL A 179 -0.41 -17.91 20.44
N ASP A 180 -0.49 -18.60 19.31
CA ASP A 180 -0.32 -18.01 17.99
C ASP A 180 -1.10 -18.81 16.96
N PRO A 181 -1.92 -18.16 16.10
CA PRO A 181 -2.69 -18.85 15.06
C PRO A 181 -1.81 -19.51 14.00
N HIS A 182 -0.54 -19.06 13.80
CA HIS A 182 0.40 -19.61 12.82
C HIS A 182 1.21 -20.81 13.32
N ARG A 183 1.01 -21.24 14.55
CA ARG A 183 1.73 -22.42 15.07
C ARG A 183 1.55 -23.62 14.14
N PRO A 184 2.66 -24.30 13.76
CA PRO A 184 2.61 -25.44 12.83
C PRO A 184 1.91 -26.67 13.44
N ASP A 185 1.92 -26.80 14.79
CA ASP A 185 1.22 -27.83 15.54
C ASP A 185 -0.21 -27.43 15.96
N GLY A 186 -0.66 -26.23 15.55
CA GLY A 186 -1.96 -25.66 15.88
C GLY A 186 -3.01 -25.87 14.79
N GLY A 187 -4.27 -26.02 15.20
CA GLY A 187 -5.43 -26.25 14.32
C GLY A 187 -6.37 -25.05 14.18
N TYR A 188 -5.98 -23.85 14.61
CA TYR A 188 -6.87 -22.69 14.53
C TYR A 188 -7.23 -22.35 13.09
N PRO A 189 -8.55 -22.31 12.72
CA PRO A 189 -8.92 -22.21 11.30
C PRO A 189 -8.62 -20.86 10.66
N HIS A 190 -8.62 -19.76 11.45
CA HIS A 190 -8.42 -18.40 10.95
C HIS A 190 -7.01 -17.91 11.31
N LYS A 191 -6.06 -18.08 10.37
CA LYS A 191 -4.64 -17.77 10.61
C LYS A 191 -4.34 -16.27 10.67
N ASN A 192 -5.16 -15.44 10.04
CA ASN A 192 -4.88 -14.02 9.81
C ASN A 192 -5.47 -13.10 10.89
N LEU A 193 -5.41 -13.49 12.17
CA LEU A 193 -5.72 -12.55 13.25
C LEU A 193 -4.59 -11.54 13.40
N SER A 194 -4.92 -10.32 13.83
CA SER A 194 -3.94 -9.33 14.32
C SER A 194 -3.52 -9.62 15.75
N GLY A 195 -2.46 -8.97 16.24
CA GLY A 195 -2.02 -9.10 17.62
C GLY A 195 -3.11 -8.71 18.62
N VAL A 196 -3.86 -7.63 18.39
CA VAL A 196 -5.03 -7.28 19.23
C VAL A 196 -6.14 -8.30 19.11
N GLY A 197 -6.30 -8.95 17.95
CA GLY A 197 -7.26 -10.06 17.79
C GLY A 197 -6.91 -11.26 18.66
N VAL A 198 -5.62 -11.61 18.78
CA VAL A 198 -5.17 -12.68 19.67
C VAL A 198 -5.31 -12.26 21.15
N ALA A 199 -4.98 -11.01 21.49
CA ALA A 199 -5.21 -10.47 22.85
C ALA A 199 -6.70 -10.48 23.23
N PHE A 200 -7.60 -10.14 22.29
CA PHE A 200 -9.04 -10.27 22.44
C PHE A 200 -9.46 -11.72 22.73
N LYS A 201 -8.87 -12.69 22.04
CA LYS A 201 -9.16 -14.13 22.30
C LYS A 201 -8.72 -14.55 23.69
N LEU A 202 -7.56 -14.10 24.18
CA LEU A 202 -7.13 -14.37 25.56
C LEU A 202 -8.09 -13.72 26.58
N ALA A 203 -8.45 -12.46 26.40
CA ALA A 203 -9.43 -11.78 27.25
C ALA A 203 -10.79 -12.50 27.24
N SER A 204 -11.22 -12.99 26.07
CA SER A 204 -12.46 -13.77 25.93
C SER A 204 -12.41 -15.13 26.66
N ALA A 205 -11.26 -15.83 26.61
CA ALA A 205 -11.04 -17.06 27.32
C ALA A 205 -11.10 -16.84 28.84
N LEU A 206 -10.52 -15.74 29.31
CA LEU A 206 -10.56 -15.36 30.77
C LEU A 206 -11.97 -14.92 31.20
N CYS A 207 -12.71 -14.19 30.35
CA CYS A 207 -14.07 -13.73 30.64
C CYS A 207 -15.13 -14.85 30.55
N GLY A 208 -14.85 -15.88 29.73
CA GLY A 208 -15.83 -16.93 29.38
C GLY A 208 -16.92 -16.46 28.42
N SER A 209 -16.79 -15.26 27.80
CA SER A 209 -17.76 -14.72 26.82
C SER A 209 -17.08 -13.76 25.85
N GLN A 210 -17.00 -14.16 24.58
CA GLN A 210 -16.47 -13.31 23.51
C GLN A 210 -17.36 -12.10 23.24
N GLU A 211 -18.69 -12.26 23.32
CA GLU A 211 -19.63 -11.15 23.06
C GLU A 211 -19.44 -10.00 24.05
N LYS A 212 -19.31 -10.30 25.35
CA LYS A 212 -19.07 -9.26 26.37
C LYS A 212 -17.77 -8.50 26.12
N VAL A 213 -16.69 -9.22 25.77
CA VAL A 213 -15.40 -8.58 25.47
C VAL A 213 -15.49 -7.77 24.18
N LEU A 214 -16.22 -8.25 23.16
CA LEU A 214 -16.40 -7.52 21.91
C LEU A 214 -17.24 -6.24 22.11
N GLU A 215 -18.32 -6.30 22.89
CA GLU A 215 -19.12 -5.12 23.22
C GLU A 215 -18.31 -4.00 23.88
N GLU A 216 -17.26 -4.37 24.64
CA GLU A 216 -16.44 -3.42 25.38
C GLU A 216 -15.21 -2.93 24.61
N TYR A 217 -14.62 -3.78 23.75
CA TYR A 217 -13.31 -3.53 23.13
C TYR A 217 -13.32 -3.56 21.59
N ALA A 218 -14.49 -3.65 20.95
CA ALA A 218 -14.57 -3.75 19.49
C ALA A 218 -13.87 -2.58 18.77
N ASP A 219 -13.90 -1.37 19.34
CA ASP A 219 -13.20 -0.20 18.82
C ASP A 219 -11.67 -0.39 18.77
N MET A 220 -11.06 -0.90 19.84
CA MET A 220 -9.62 -1.18 19.88
C MET A 220 -9.24 -2.32 18.94
N VAL A 221 -10.01 -3.42 18.92
CA VAL A 221 -9.77 -4.57 18.04
C VAL A 221 -9.85 -4.15 16.58
N CYS A 222 -10.82 -3.29 16.24
CA CYS A 222 -10.95 -2.74 14.91
C CYS A 222 -9.74 -1.87 14.50
N LEU A 223 -9.31 -0.97 15.39
CA LEU A 223 -8.19 -0.06 15.14
C LEU A 223 -6.90 -0.82 14.84
N GLY A 224 -6.52 -1.80 15.66
CA GLY A 224 -5.32 -2.61 15.45
C GLY A 224 -5.44 -3.47 14.18
N THR A 225 -6.54 -4.21 14.03
CA THR A 225 -6.77 -5.08 12.86
C THR A 225 -6.67 -4.34 11.52
N VAL A 226 -7.23 -3.12 11.44
CA VAL A 226 -7.17 -2.30 10.21
C VAL A 226 -5.77 -1.70 10.03
N ALA A 227 -5.14 -1.24 11.12
CA ALA A 227 -3.83 -0.60 11.05
C ALA A 227 -2.71 -1.56 10.67
N ASP A 228 -2.80 -2.82 11.10
CA ASP A 228 -1.87 -3.89 10.74
C ASP A 228 -2.19 -4.51 9.35
N VAL A 229 -3.15 -3.91 8.64
CA VAL A 229 -3.50 -4.29 7.26
C VAL A 229 -3.93 -5.75 7.14
N MET A 230 -4.54 -6.32 8.17
CA MET A 230 -5.03 -7.69 8.15
C MET A 230 -6.12 -7.90 7.09
N PRO A 231 -6.20 -9.09 6.47
CA PRO A 231 -7.28 -9.40 5.53
C PRO A 231 -8.65 -9.32 6.21
N LEU A 232 -9.56 -8.47 5.68
CA LEU A 232 -10.92 -8.27 6.23
C LEU A 232 -11.88 -9.39 5.80
N GLN A 233 -11.53 -10.61 6.19
CA GLN A 233 -12.27 -11.86 5.94
C GLN A 233 -12.45 -12.62 7.24
N GLY A 234 -13.42 -13.53 7.29
CA GLY A 234 -13.69 -14.34 8.48
C GLY A 234 -13.90 -13.49 9.74
N GLU A 235 -13.20 -13.80 10.82
CA GLU A 235 -13.33 -13.08 12.10
C GLU A 235 -12.92 -11.61 12.03
N ASN A 236 -11.90 -11.28 11.24
CA ASN A 236 -11.46 -9.89 11.07
C ASN A 236 -12.55 -9.01 10.47
N ARG A 237 -13.39 -9.58 9.56
CA ARG A 237 -14.54 -8.86 9.02
C ARG A 237 -15.55 -8.52 10.11
N VAL A 238 -15.85 -9.49 10.99
CA VAL A 238 -16.75 -9.30 12.15
C VAL A 238 -16.16 -8.24 13.09
N PHE A 239 -14.90 -8.35 13.46
CA PHE A 239 -14.21 -7.40 14.32
C PHE A 239 -14.26 -5.97 13.77
N VAL A 240 -13.96 -5.82 12.49
CA VAL A 240 -13.95 -4.48 11.87
C VAL A 240 -15.35 -3.92 11.71
N ALA A 241 -16.34 -4.73 11.31
CA ALA A 241 -17.72 -4.28 11.19
C ALA A 241 -18.30 -3.80 12.53
N ARG A 242 -18.18 -4.65 13.59
CA ARG A 242 -18.65 -4.34 14.95
C ARG A 242 -17.85 -3.17 15.55
N GLY A 243 -16.54 -3.10 15.25
CA GLY A 243 -15.69 -2.02 15.72
C GLY A 243 -15.98 -0.67 15.07
N LEU A 244 -16.31 -0.63 13.79
CA LEU A 244 -16.75 0.61 13.11
C LEU A 244 -18.07 1.11 13.71
N GLU A 245 -19.01 0.23 14.02
CA GLU A 245 -20.24 0.57 14.73
C GLU A 245 -19.93 1.11 16.15
N SER A 246 -19.02 0.46 16.87
CA SER A 246 -18.56 0.91 18.18
C SER A 246 -17.88 2.28 18.12
N LEU A 247 -17.01 2.51 17.13
CA LEU A 247 -16.32 3.80 16.90
C LEU A 247 -17.28 4.94 16.64
N ALA A 248 -18.37 4.69 15.88
CA ALA A 248 -19.41 5.69 15.65
C ALA A 248 -20.11 6.16 16.95
N HIS A 249 -20.06 5.36 18.00
CA HIS A 249 -20.69 5.61 19.30
C HIS A 249 -19.73 5.41 20.47
N THR A 250 -18.42 5.59 20.24
CA THR A 250 -17.39 5.28 21.24
C THR A 250 -17.60 6.03 22.55
N LYS A 251 -17.47 5.31 23.64
CA LYS A 251 -17.52 5.83 25.01
C LYS A 251 -16.13 6.17 25.56
N ARG A 252 -15.06 5.85 24.82
CA ARG A 252 -13.68 6.11 25.22
C ARG A 252 -13.33 7.57 24.91
N PRO A 253 -13.07 8.40 25.94
CA PRO A 253 -12.79 9.83 25.74
C PRO A 253 -11.63 10.06 24.77
N GLY A 254 -10.57 9.24 24.82
CA GLY A 254 -9.39 9.38 23.98
C GLY A 254 -9.68 9.13 22.51
N ILE A 255 -10.41 8.07 22.18
CA ILE A 255 -10.79 7.78 20.78
C ILE A 255 -11.70 8.88 20.24
N ALA A 256 -12.70 9.33 21.00
CA ALA A 256 -13.59 10.41 20.63
C ALA A 256 -12.80 11.72 20.38
N ALA A 257 -11.86 12.06 21.27
CA ALA A 257 -11.00 13.24 21.13
C ALA A 257 -10.10 13.13 19.88
N LEU A 258 -9.50 11.97 19.61
CA LEU A 258 -8.66 11.77 18.42
C LEU A 258 -9.49 11.90 17.13
N MET A 259 -10.70 11.32 17.08
CA MET A 259 -11.60 11.46 15.93
C MET A 259 -11.96 12.93 15.68
N ALA A 260 -12.28 13.67 16.73
CA ALA A 260 -12.58 15.10 16.64
C ALA A 260 -11.39 15.93 16.12
N GLU A 261 -10.18 15.73 16.67
CA GLU A 261 -8.95 16.41 16.25
C GLU A 261 -8.57 16.08 14.79
N CYS A 262 -8.91 14.88 14.32
CA CYS A 262 -8.70 14.45 12.93
C CYS A 262 -9.76 14.97 11.97
N GLY A 263 -10.88 15.51 12.45
CA GLY A 263 -12.05 15.82 11.64
C GLY A 263 -12.73 14.56 11.06
N CYS A 264 -12.62 13.44 11.77
CA CYS A 264 -13.30 12.18 11.43
C CYS A 264 -14.67 12.16 12.06
N ALA A 265 -15.71 12.41 11.27
CA ALA A 265 -17.07 12.39 11.76
C ALA A 265 -17.52 10.97 12.11
N PRO A 266 -18.11 10.75 13.29
CA PRO A 266 -18.53 9.41 13.74
C PRO A 266 -19.42 8.68 12.73
N GLU A 267 -20.34 9.40 12.06
CA GLU A 267 -21.32 8.84 11.12
C GLU A 267 -20.67 8.35 9.81
N THR A 268 -19.42 8.76 9.54
CA THR A 268 -18.71 8.41 8.29
C THR A 268 -17.42 7.65 8.54
N VAL A 269 -17.19 7.19 9.78
CA VAL A 269 -16.00 6.38 10.09
C VAL A 269 -15.98 5.10 9.26
N SER A 270 -14.83 4.75 8.76
CA SER A 270 -14.61 3.60 7.87
C SER A 270 -13.21 3.02 8.07
N ALA A 271 -12.95 1.82 7.57
CA ALA A 271 -11.60 1.27 7.59
C ALA A 271 -10.57 2.20 6.90
N SER A 272 -10.99 2.92 5.85
CA SER A 272 -10.14 3.96 5.24
C SER A 272 -9.84 5.12 6.19
N SER A 273 -10.82 5.58 6.99
CA SER A 273 -10.59 6.63 8.00
C SER A 273 -9.60 6.16 9.06
N ILE A 274 -9.71 4.91 9.48
CA ILE A 274 -8.75 4.32 10.41
C ILE A 274 -7.35 4.31 9.78
N GLY A 275 -7.17 3.70 8.61
CA GLY A 275 -5.85 3.51 8.01
C GLY A 275 -5.14 4.81 7.60
N PHE A 276 -5.90 5.85 7.19
CA PHE A 276 -5.31 7.09 6.66
C PHE A 276 -5.44 8.30 7.59
N MET A 277 -6.33 8.25 8.60
CA MET A 277 -6.50 9.38 9.52
C MET A 277 -6.10 9.01 10.95
N LEU A 278 -6.66 7.96 11.56
CA LEU A 278 -6.42 7.65 12.97
C LEU A 278 -5.08 6.94 13.19
N ALA A 279 -4.86 5.81 12.52
CA ALA A 279 -3.66 4.99 12.69
C ALA A 279 -2.33 5.75 12.46
N PRO A 280 -2.19 6.65 11.47
CA PRO A 280 -0.93 7.40 11.30
C PRO A 280 -0.58 8.30 12.49
N ARG A 281 -1.56 8.80 13.26
CA ARG A 281 -1.32 9.62 14.45
C ARG A 281 -0.88 8.79 15.63
N ILE A 282 -1.51 7.65 15.83
CA ILE A 282 -1.13 6.69 16.88
C ILE A 282 0.29 6.15 16.57
N ASN A 283 0.55 5.71 15.34
CA ASN A 283 1.87 5.25 14.89
C ASN A 283 2.98 6.30 15.03
N ALA A 284 2.61 7.60 15.01
CA ALA A 284 3.61 8.67 15.18
C ALA A 284 4.22 8.64 16.59
N ALA A 285 3.49 8.18 17.61
CA ALA A 285 4.01 8.03 18.98
C ALA A 285 5.22 7.10 19.03
N GLY A 286 5.12 5.89 18.48
CA GLY A 286 6.23 4.94 18.42
C GLY A 286 7.39 5.41 17.53
N ARG A 287 7.09 6.10 16.42
CA ARG A 287 8.11 6.62 15.50
C ARG A 287 8.91 7.79 16.04
N MET A 288 8.30 8.61 16.90
CA MET A 288 8.89 9.82 17.47
C MET A 288 9.30 9.65 18.95
N GLY A 289 9.25 8.42 19.48
CA GLY A 289 9.70 8.09 20.84
C GLY A 289 8.82 8.65 21.96
N GLN A 290 7.50 8.80 21.74
CA GLN A 290 6.55 9.31 22.74
C GLN A 290 5.34 8.36 22.89
N ILE A 291 5.64 7.10 23.16
CA ILE A 291 4.63 6.03 23.19
C ILE A 291 3.59 6.24 24.31
N ASP A 292 3.99 6.86 25.41
CA ASP A 292 3.12 7.12 26.57
C ASP A 292 1.86 7.91 26.20
N LEU A 293 1.96 8.83 25.24
CA LEU A 293 0.79 9.58 24.76
C LEU A 293 -0.26 8.68 24.12
N ALA A 294 0.18 7.63 23.42
CA ALA A 294 -0.76 6.69 22.81
C ALA A 294 -1.40 5.77 23.86
N VAL A 295 -0.62 5.32 24.84
CA VAL A 295 -1.15 4.53 25.97
C VAL A 295 -2.13 5.36 26.79
N GLU A 296 -1.80 6.61 27.12
CA GLU A 296 -2.69 7.54 27.83
C GLU A 296 -3.99 7.77 27.07
N LEU A 297 -3.93 7.94 25.74
CA LEU A 297 -5.11 8.10 24.89
C LEU A 297 -6.14 6.97 25.08
N PHE A 298 -5.67 5.71 25.16
CA PHE A 298 -6.57 4.56 25.24
C PHE A 298 -7.01 4.21 26.65
N LEU A 299 -6.21 4.55 27.66
CA LEU A 299 -6.45 4.12 29.05
C LEU A 299 -7.05 5.20 29.95
N THR A 300 -7.06 6.47 29.54
CA THR A 300 -7.63 7.54 30.36
C THR A 300 -9.16 7.59 30.29
N ASP A 301 -9.79 7.78 31.45
CA ASP A 301 -11.20 8.12 31.56
C ASP A 301 -11.42 9.64 31.72
N ASP A 302 -10.35 10.45 31.84
CA ASP A 302 -10.38 11.89 31.99
C ASP A 302 -10.46 12.58 30.60
N PRO A 303 -11.54 13.33 30.31
CA PRO A 303 -11.70 13.99 29.02
C PRO A 303 -10.63 15.05 28.73
N ASP A 304 -10.09 15.72 29.73
CA ASP A 304 -9.06 16.75 29.54
C ASP A 304 -7.73 16.12 29.15
N LYS A 305 -7.32 15.04 29.82
CA LYS A 305 -6.14 14.24 29.46
C LYS A 305 -6.30 13.60 28.09
N ALA A 306 -7.50 13.08 27.78
CA ALA A 306 -7.82 12.52 26.47
C ALA A 306 -7.63 13.56 25.35
N ALA A 307 -8.13 14.77 25.56
CA ALA A 307 -7.97 15.87 24.60
C ALA A 307 -6.49 16.32 24.46
N GLU A 308 -5.73 16.32 25.56
CA GLU A 308 -4.30 16.63 25.55
C GLU A 308 -3.51 15.56 24.76
N ALA A 309 -3.74 14.29 25.03
CA ALA A 309 -3.10 13.16 24.32
C ALA A 309 -3.44 13.18 22.82
N ALA A 310 -4.70 13.42 22.45
CA ALA A 310 -5.13 13.51 21.06
C ALA A 310 -4.43 14.64 20.30
N ARG A 311 -4.35 15.84 20.90
CA ARG A 311 -3.60 16.98 20.32
C ARG A 311 -2.11 16.67 20.21
N GLY A 312 -1.51 16.05 21.22
CA GLY A 312 -0.10 15.62 21.22
C GLY A 312 0.19 14.66 20.05
N LEU A 313 -0.63 13.63 19.87
CA LEU A 313 -0.50 12.67 18.76
C LEU A 313 -0.66 13.34 17.38
N CYS A 314 -1.60 14.28 17.25
CA CYS A 314 -1.77 15.04 16.01
C CYS A 314 -0.54 15.92 15.71
N GLU A 315 0.06 16.54 16.73
CA GLU A 315 1.30 17.32 16.58
C GLU A 315 2.48 16.43 16.22
N LEU A 316 2.68 15.29 16.91
CA LEU A 316 3.70 14.31 16.56
C LEU A 316 3.60 13.84 15.11
N ASN A 317 2.39 13.59 14.64
CA ASN A 317 2.18 13.19 13.25
C ASN A 317 2.53 14.33 12.27
N ARG A 318 2.26 15.60 12.61
CA ARG A 318 2.70 16.76 11.80
C ARG A 318 4.23 16.85 11.73
N GLN A 319 4.90 16.67 12.86
CA GLN A 319 6.36 16.66 12.94
C GLN A 319 6.94 15.49 12.12
N ARG A 320 6.40 14.29 12.28
CA ARG A 320 6.78 13.12 11.49
C ARG A 320 6.64 13.39 9.97
N GLN A 321 5.52 14.03 9.53
CA GLN A 321 5.30 14.38 8.12
C GLN A 321 6.28 15.44 7.62
N ALA A 322 6.67 16.40 8.47
CA ALA A 322 7.69 17.41 8.13
C ALA A 322 9.06 16.74 7.93
N VAL A 323 9.45 15.86 8.88
CA VAL A 323 10.69 15.07 8.79
C VAL A 323 10.69 14.16 7.55
N GLU A 324 9.57 13.46 7.28
CA GLU A 324 9.40 12.63 6.09
C GLU A 324 9.61 13.43 4.80
N SER A 325 8.99 14.60 4.71
CA SER A 325 9.09 15.47 3.52
C SER A 325 10.51 15.97 3.31
N GLU A 326 11.22 16.29 4.37
CA GLU A 326 12.61 16.74 4.31
C GLU A 326 13.56 15.61 3.90
N ILE A 327 13.46 14.42 4.51
CA ILE A 327 14.25 13.24 4.12
C ILE A 327 13.99 12.90 2.64
N TYR A 328 12.72 12.91 2.23
CA TYR A 328 12.36 12.63 0.83
C TYR A 328 13.00 13.64 -0.13
N ARG A 329 12.93 14.95 0.17
CA ARG A 329 13.54 15.99 -0.66
C ARG A 329 15.06 15.83 -0.77
N GLN A 330 15.73 15.52 0.34
CA GLN A 330 17.17 15.25 0.37
C GLN A 330 17.52 14.00 -0.44
N ALA A 331 16.84 12.89 -0.18
CA ALA A 331 17.08 11.63 -0.88
C ALA A 331 16.91 11.76 -2.40
N VAL A 332 15.84 12.44 -2.85
CA VAL A 332 15.63 12.69 -4.29
C VAL A 332 16.72 13.58 -4.87
N SER A 333 17.24 14.57 -4.13
CA SER A 333 18.33 15.42 -4.60
C SER A 333 19.68 14.67 -4.76
N MET A 334 19.86 13.55 -4.06
CA MET A 334 21.04 12.68 -4.17
C MET A 334 20.97 11.71 -5.36
N LEU A 335 19.78 11.56 -5.98
CA LEU A 335 19.63 10.66 -7.11
C LEU A 335 20.23 11.27 -8.39
N PRO A 336 20.85 10.46 -9.26
CA PRO A 336 21.37 10.93 -10.52
C PRO A 336 20.23 11.43 -11.43
N MET A 337 20.50 12.49 -12.20
CA MET A 337 19.55 12.94 -13.24
C MET A 337 19.47 11.86 -14.33
N GLY A 338 18.26 11.43 -14.66
CA GLY A 338 18.01 10.42 -15.68
C GLY A 338 17.46 9.11 -15.13
N LYS A 339 17.97 7.98 -15.64
CA LYS A 339 17.53 6.65 -15.17
C LYS A 339 18.02 6.41 -13.74
N PRO A 340 17.12 6.01 -12.82
CA PRO A 340 17.55 5.60 -11.48
C PRO A 340 18.44 4.34 -11.57
N PRO A 341 19.32 4.11 -10.58
CA PRO A 341 20.08 2.86 -10.50
C PRO A 341 19.12 1.66 -10.30
N GLU A 342 19.61 0.46 -10.55
CA GLU A 342 18.85 -0.78 -10.38
C GLU A 342 18.38 -1.02 -8.94
N ALA A 343 19.12 -0.47 -7.97
CA ALA A 343 18.72 -0.34 -6.56
C ALA A 343 19.19 1.00 -6.01
N ILE A 344 18.33 1.68 -5.27
CA ILE A 344 18.65 2.97 -4.61
C ILE A 344 19.25 2.69 -3.25
N VAL A 345 20.51 3.11 -3.03
CA VAL A 345 21.20 3.03 -1.73
C VAL A 345 21.69 4.42 -1.38
N LEU A 346 21.09 5.04 -0.37
CA LEU A 346 21.43 6.39 0.08
C LEU A 346 21.70 6.39 1.59
N ALA A 347 22.57 7.27 2.04
CA ALA A 347 22.95 7.37 3.45
C ALA A 347 23.14 8.82 3.86
N ASP A 348 22.67 9.19 5.06
CA ASP A 348 22.85 10.53 5.60
C ASP A 348 22.78 10.51 7.14
N GLU A 349 23.52 11.41 7.80
CA GLU A 349 23.57 11.54 9.25
C GLU A 349 22.37 12.30 9.83
N SER A 350 21.71 13.13 9.03
CA SER A 350 20.55 13.93 9.46
C SER A 350 19.24 13.18 9.45
N TRP A 351 19.21 11.96 8.94
CA TRP A 351 17.96 11.21 8.76
C TRP A 351 17.48 10.56 10.05
N HIS A 352 16.15 10.61 10.26
CA HIS A 352 15.51 10.05 11.43
C HIS A 352 15.17 8.59 11.24
N GLN A 353 15.71 7.69 12.08
CA GLN A 353 15.56 6.24 11.97
C GLN A 353 14.10 5.78 12.02
N GLY A 354 13.24 6.40 12.84
CA GLY A 354 11.81 6.06 12.94
C GLY A 354 10.99 6.41 11.69
N VAL A 355 11.52 7.30 10.81
CA VAL A 355 10.80 7.85 9.65
C VAL A 355 11.35 7.34 8.33
N VAL A 356 12.63 7.04 8.24
CA VAL A 356 13.33 6.68 7.00
C VAL A 356 12.67 5.52 6.25
N GLY A 357 12.07 4.55 6.95
CA GLY A 357 11.37 3.42 6.34
C GLY A 357 10.12 3.81 5.54
N ILE A 358 9.44 4.92 5.91
CA ILE A 358 8.30 5.45 5.16
C ILE A 358 8.80 6.06 3.85
N VAL A 359 9.88 6.82 3.93
CA VAL A 359 10.51 7.45 2.75
C VAL A 359 11.04 6.37 1.80
N ALA A 360 11.65 5.30 2.32
CA ALA A 360 12.10 4.17 1.51
C ALA A 360 10.95 3.52 0.72
N SER A 361 9.77 3.33 1.34
CA SER A 361 8.58 2.83 0.66
C SER A 361 8.16 3.75 -0.49
N ARG A 362 8.07 5.05 -0.22
CA ARG A 362 7.66 6.04 -1.22
C ARG A 362 8.63 6.11 -2.41
N ILE A 363 9.94 6.08 -2.15
CA ILE A 363 10.96 6.09 -3.20
C ILE A 363 10.92 4.78 -4.01
N ALA A 364 10.78 3.63 -3.34
CA ALA A 364 10.69 2.35 -4.03
C ALA A 364 9.50 2.28 -4.99
N GLU A 365 8.34 2.81 -4.59
CA GLU A 365 7.15 2.89 -5.44
C GLU A 365 7.32 3.88 -6.59
N GLU A 366 7.87 5.06 -6.33
CA GLU A 366 8.00 6.14 -7.32
C GLU A 366 9.03 5.81 -8.41
N TYR A 367 10.16 5.21 -8.01
CA TYR A 367 11.26 4.89 -8.92
C TYR A 367 11.23 3.43 -9.41
N ALA A 368 10.26 2.64 -8.93
CA ALA A 368 10.05 1.24 -9.31
C ALA A 368 11.30 0.36 -9.13
N CYS A 369 12.04 0.55 -8.04
CA CYS A 369 13.26 -0.23 -7.73
C CYS A 369 13.44 -0.42 -6.20
N PRO A 370 14.18 -1.46 -5.77
CA PRO A 370 14.47 -1.68 -4.36
C PRO A 370 15.23 -0.50 -3.77
N THR A 371 14.82 -0.05 -2.60
CA THR A 371 15.35 1.15 -1.96
C THR A 371 15.86 0.85 -0.55
N PHE A 372 17.08 1.31 -0.28
CA PHE A 372 17.83 1.14 0.97
C PHE A 372 18.25 2.52 1.48
N LEU A 373 17.60 3.00 2.53
CA LEU A 373 17.94 4.29 3.16
C LEU A 373 18.61 4.03 4.50
N ILE A 374 19.78 4.60 4.69
CA ILE A 374 20.68 4.36 5.82
C ILE A 374 20.80 5.63 6.65
N CYS A 375 20.42 5.55 7.92
CA CYS A 375 20.69 6.59 8.92
C CYS A 375 22.08 6.33 9.48
N LEU A 376 23.01 7.27 9.31
CA LEU A 376 24.37 7.17 9.82
C LEU A 376 24.47 7.69 11.26
N ASP A 377 25.20 6.95 12.07
CA ASP A 377 25.61 7.34 13.42
C ASP A 377 27.09 6.99 13.59
N GLY A 378 27.94 8.01 13.40
CA GLY A 378 29.40 7.84 13.37
C GLY A 378 29.86 6.83 12.32
N GLU A 379 30.50 5.75 12.76
CA GLU A 379 31.04 4.69 11.89
C GLU A 379 30.00 3.60 11.52
N HIS A 380 28.79 3.67 12.06
CA HIS A 380 27.74 2.70 11.83
C HIS A 380 26.53 3.32 11.12
N GLY A 381 25.78 2.52 10.41
CA GLY A 381 24.55 2.94 9.78
C GLY A 381 23.43 1.91 10.00
N LYS A 382 22.25 2.39 10.41
CA LYS A 382 21.03 1.57 10.49
C LYS A 382 20.15 1.83 9.29
N ALA A 383 19.80 0.78 8.55
CA ALA A 383 19.08 0.87 7.30
C ALA A 383 17.63 0.41 7.43
N SER A 384 16.76 1.06 6.67
CA SER A 384 15.43 0.55 6.32
C SER A 384 15.35 0.31 4.83
N SER A 385 14.88 -0.87 4.44
CA SER A 385 14.80 -1.30 3.05
C SER A 385 13.38 -1.62 2.64
N ARG A 386 13.04 -1.30 1.38
CA ARG A 386 11.76 -1.66 0.79
C ARG A 386 11.95 -2.25 -0.60
N SER A 387 11.22 -3.32 -0.87
CA SER A 387 11.23 -4.00 -2.16
C SER A 387 10.34 -3.30 -3.18
N HIS A 388 10.59 -3.60 -4.43
CA HIS A 388 9.67 -3.33 -5.54
C HIS A 388 9.65 -4.54 -6.48
N GLY A 389 8.47 -4.82 -7.09
CA GLY A 389 8.32 -5.85 -8.12
C GLY A 389 8.72 -7.27 -7.70
N GLY A 390 8.64 -7.60 -6.41
CA GLY A 390 8.95 -8.95 -5.91
C GLY A 390 10.44 -9.24 -5.65
N PHE A 391 11.32 -8.23 -5.70
CA PHE A 391 12.72 -8.40 -5.32
C PHE A 391 12.84 -8.83 -3.86
N ASN A 392 13.39 -10.03 -3.61
CA ASN A 392 13.46 -10.59 -2.26
C ASN A 392 14.60 -9.93 -1.46
N LEU A 393 14.24 -9.00 -0.56
CA LEU A 393 15.21 -8.28 0.28
C LEU A 393 15.94 -9.21 1.24
N PHE A 394 15.23 -10.13 1.90
CA PHE A 394 15.85 -11.01 2.89
C PHE A 394 16.91 -11.93 2.26
N ALA A 395 16.59 -12.55 1.13
CA ALA A 395 17.54 -13.38 0.40
C ALA A 395 18.76 -12.57 -0.08
N SER A 396 18.54 -11.34 -0.55
CA SER A 396 19.61 -10.44 -1.00
C SER A 396 20.52 -9.99 0.14
N LEU A 397 19.95 -9.64 1.31
CA LEU A 397 20.74 -9.28 2.49
C LEU A 397 21.51 -10.50 3.04
N SER A 398 20.91 -11.70 3.01
CA SER A 398 21.59 -12.93 3.39
C SER A 398 22.81 -13.23 2.51
N ALA A 399 22.71 -12.99 1.20
CA ALA A 399 23.83 -13.15 0.27
C ALA A 399 24.94 -12.12 0.53
N LEU A 400 24.61 -10.94 1.07
CA LEU A 400 25.54 -9.86 1.39
C LEU A 400 25.90 -9.80 2.89
N SER A 401 25.56 -10.83 3.67
CA SER A 401 25.80 -10.88 5.12
C SER A 401 27.25 -10.58 5.55
N PRO A 402 28.31 -10.92 4.79
CA PRO A 402 29.69 -10.56 5.19
C PRO A 402 29.98 -9.05 5.26
N LEU A 403 29.13 -8.21 4.63
CA LEU A 403 29.24 -6.75 4.68
C LEU A 403 28.42 -6.13 5.81
N LEU A 404 27.54 -6.91 6.44
CA LEU A 404 26.54 -6.45 7.42
C LEU A 404 26.94 -6.88 8.83
N GLU A 405 26.65 -6.04 9.82
CA GLU A 405 26.80 -6.36 11.24
C GLU A 405 25.59 -7.16 11.76
N SER A 406 24.42 -6.80 11.31
CA SER A 406 23.16 -7.50 11.58
C SER A 406 22.15 -7.23 10.47
N TYR A 407 21.22 -8.14 10.26
CA TYR A 407 20.09 -7.94 9.34
C TYR A 407 18.89 -8.77 9.76
N GLY A 408 17.70 -8.32 9.35
CA GLY A 408 16.44 -9.01 9.61
C GLY A 408 15.30 -8.43 8.80
N GLY A 409 14.18 -9.16 8.78
CA GLY A 409 12.98 -8.75 8.05
C GLY A 409 12.46 -9.85 7.13
N HIS A 410 11.70 -9.44 6.12
CA HIS A 410 10.99 -10.30 5.18
C HIS A 410 11.34 -9.95 3.73
N GLU A 411 10.68 -10.60 2.78
CA GLU A 411 10.92 -10.38 1.35
C GLU A 411 10.68 -8.94 0.90
N LEU A 412 9.66 -8.26 1.46
CA LEU A 412 9.23 -6.93 1.01
C LEU A 412 9.77 -5.78 1.84
N ALA A 413 10.14 -6.04 3.10
CA ALA A 413 10.65 -5.03 4.03
C ALA A 413 11.71 -5.65 4.93
N ALA A 414 12.87 -5.01 5.04
CA ALA A 414 13.97 -5.47 5.86
C ALA A 414 14.76 -4.30 6.46
N GLY A 415 15.52 -4.58 7.52
CA GLY A 415 16.47 -3.67 8.12
C GLY A 415 17.83 -4.34 8.27
N PHE A 416 18.89 -3.54 8.35
CA PHE A 416 20.22 -4.02 8.64
C PHE A 416 21.09 -2.94 9.28
N THR A 417 22.16 -3.38 9.93
CA THR A 417 23.24 -2.52 10.42
C THR A 417 24.48 -2.77 9.59
N ILE A 418 25.20 -1.71 9.24
CA ILE A 418 26.36 -1.76 8.36
C ILE A 418 27.43 -0.74 8.81
N SER A 419 28.71 -1.12 8.71
CA SER A 419 29.80 -0.15 8.84
C SER A 419 29.80 0.84 7.68
N ARG A 420 30.03 2.13 7.98
CA ARG A 420 30.12 3.19 6.97
C ARG A 420 31.11 2.85 5.84
N ALA A 421 32.21 2.21 6.17
CA ALA A 421 33.22 1.78 5.21
C ALA A 421 32.69 0.78 4.19
N ASN A 422 31.70 -0.04 4.55
CA ASN A 422 31.15 -1.09 3.70
C ASN A 422 30.03 -0.60 2.75
N ILE A 423 29.48 0.62 2.97
CA ILE A 423 28.35 1.13 2.17
C ILE A 423 28.65 1.20 0.67
N PRO A 424 29.83 1.68 0.21
CA PRO A 424 30.12 1.70 -1.23
C PRO A 424 30.10 0.30 -1.87
N GLU A 425 30.67 -0.70 -1.19
CA GLU A 425 30.71 -2.08 -1.69
C GLU A 425 29.33 -2.72 -1.63
N PHE A 426 28.57 -2.52 -0.56
CA PHE A 426 27.17 -2.93 -0.47
C PHE A 426 26.34 -2.36 -1.63
N ARG A 427 26.46 -1.04 -1.90
CA ARG A 427 25.78 -0.40 -3.04
C ARG A 427 26.11 -1.07 -4.36
N ARG A 428 27.40 -1.34 -4.61
CA ARG A 428 27.84 -1.99 -5.84
C ARG A 428 27.24 -3.38 -6.01
N GLN A 429 27.26 -4.20 -4.96
CA GLN A 429 26.81 -5.59 -5.01
C GLN A 429 25.28 -5.69 -5.08
N ILE A 430 24.54 -4.89 -4.30
CA ILE A 430 23.07 -4.92 -4.33
C ILE A 430 22.51 -4.43 -5.68
N CYS A 431 23.13 -3.43 -6.30
CA CYS A 431 22.78 -3.02 -7.66
C CYS A 431 23.03 -4.13 -8.68
N ALA A 432 24.11 -4.90 -8.54
CA ALA A 432 24.37 -6.04 -9.41
C ALA A 432 23.34 -7.16 -9.24
N LEU A 433 22.91 -7.45 -8.01
CA LEU A 433 21.84 -8.41 -7.72
C LEU A 433 20.51 -7.95 -8.30
N ALA A 434 20.17 -6.66 -8.12
CA ALA A 434 18.95 -6.09 -8.67
C ALA A 434 18.96 -6.11 -10.21
N ALA A 435 20.10 -5.81 -10.84
CA ALA A 435 20.24 -5.87 -12.30
C ALA A 435 20.03 -7.29 -12.85
N GLN A 436 20.47 -8.33 -12.11
CA GLN A 436 20.22 -9.72 -12.49
C GLN A 436 18.77 -10.13 -12.33
N TYR A 437 18.08 -9.60 -11.30
CA TYR A 437 16.67 -9.88 -11.05
C TYR A 437 15.75 -9.22 -12.09
N TYR A 438 16.00 -7.97 -12.43
CA TYR A 438 15.22 -7.21 -13.42
C TYR A 438 15.72 -7.42 -14.86
N THR A 439 15.95 -8.69 -15.26
CA THR A 439 16.24 -9.01 -16.66
C THR A 439 15.00 -8.71 -17.53
N ASP A 440 15.22 -8.07 -18.68
CA ASP A 440 14.38 -7.84 -19.87
C ASP A 440 12.89 -7.43 -19.74
N ASP A 441 12.15 -7.79 -18.68
CA ASP A 441 10.80 -7.29 -18.43
C ASP A 441 10.78 -6.40 -17.18
N VAL A 442 10.63 -5.10 -17.37
CA VAL A 442 10.27 -4.18 -16.27
C VAL A 442 8.97 -4.70 -15.66
N PRO A 443 8.92 -5.08 -14.36
CA PRO A 443 7.69 -5.55 -13.76
C PRO A 443 6.60 -4.50 -13.93
N ARG A 444 5.55 -4.85 -14.66
CA ARG A 444 4.45 -3.92 -14.90
C ARG A 444 3.57 -3.91 -13.68
N THR A 445 3.32 -2.74 -13.13
CA THR A 445 2.27 -2.59 -12.14
C THR A 445 0.93 -3.03 -12.72
N VAL A 446 0.29 -4.00 -12.08
CA VAL A 446 -1.01 -4.53 -12.49
C VAL A 446 -2.10 -3.85 -11.67
N LEU A 447 -3.18 -3.44 -12.32
CA LEU A 447 -4.42 -3.04 -11.67
C LEU A 447 -5.46 -4.12 -11.90
N ASP A 448 -5.87 -4.79 -10.84
CA ASP A 448 -7.01 -5.68 -10.88
C ASP A 448 -8.31 -4.86 -10.96
N VAL A 449 -9.18 -5.20 -11.91
CA VAL A 449 -10.44 -4.53 -12.19
C VAL A 449 -11.54 -5.56 -12.07
N ASP A 450 -12.53 -5.32 -11.19
CA ASP A 450 -13.63 -6.24 -10.95
C ASP A 450 -14.45 -6.47 -12.25
N CYS A 451 -14.90 -5.39 -12.90
CA CYS A 451 -15.66 -5.52 -14.14
C CYS A 451 -15.66 -4.27 -15.01
N ALA A 452 -15.97 -4.47 -16.29
CA ALA A 452 -16.30 -3.38 -17.20
C ALA A 452 -17.80 -3.07 -17.11
N VAL A 453 -18.14 -1.77 -17.05
CA VAL A 453 -19.51 -1.29 -16.88
C VAL A 453 -19.89 -0.28 -17.95
N SER A 454 -21.20 -0.16 -18.20
CA SER A 454 -21.78 0.90 -19.02
C SER A 454 -22.31 2.05 -18.15
N PRO A 455 -22.51 3.25 -18.73
CA PRO A 455 -23.02 4.41 -18.00
C PRO A 455 -24.37 4.18 -17.29
N GLU A 456 -25.22 3.35 -17.86
CA GLU A 456 -26.56 3.05 -17.37
C GLU A 456 -26.54 2.30 -16.03
N LEU A 457 -25.45 1.61 -15.72
CA LEU A 457 -25.26 0.92 -14.44
C LEU A 457 -24.84 1.85 -13.30
N LEU A 458 -24.35 3.06 -13.61
CA LEU A 458 -23.92 4.03 -12.60
C LEU A 458 -25.09 4.87 -12.06
N THR A 459 -26.12 4.21 -11.55
CA THR A 459 -27.25 4.84 -10.85
C THR A 459 -26.95 4.97 -9.35
N LEU A 460 -27.63 5.90 -8.66
CA LEU A 460 -27.54 6.00 -7.19
C LEU A 460 -27.89 4.67 -6.53
N HIS A 461 -28.96 3.99 -6.98
CA HIS A 461 -29.38 2.70 -6.44
C HIS A 461 -28.27 1.63 -6.54
N ASN A 462 -27.62 1.50 -7.69
CA ASN A 462 -26.57 0.51 -7.90
C ASN A 462 -25.29 0.84 -7.11
N VAL A 463 -24.95 2.12 -6.98
CA VAL A 463 -23.74 2.53 -6.24
C VAL A 463 -23.97 2.44 -4.73
N ASP A 464 -25.17 2.81 -4.23
CA ASP A 464 -25.54 2.61 -2.83
C ASP A 464 -25.52 1.13 -2.45
N ALA A 465 -25.97 0.23 -3.35
CA ALA A 465 -25.95 -1.19 -3.10
C ALA A 465 -24.52 -1.76 -2.89
N LEU A 466 -23.47 -1.10 -3.38
CA LEU A 466 -22.10 -1.51 -3.13
C LEU A 466 -21.67 -1.32 -1.66
N GLN A 467 -22.43 -0.56 -0.86
CA GLN A 467 -22.15 -0.41 0.58
C GLN A 467 -22.25 -1.73 1.33
N MET A 468 -22.96 -2.72 0.81
CA MET A 468 -23.00 -4.07 1.40
C MET A 468 -21.61 -4.75 1.44
N LEU A 469 -20.67 -4.31 0.60
CA LEU A 469 -19.30 -4.82 0.58
C LEU A 469 -18.44 -4.29 1.73
N GLU A 470 -18.85 -3.21 2.42
CA GLU A 470 -18.12 -2.69 3.58
C GLU A 470 -18.19 -3.68 4.78
N PRO A 471 -17.15 -3.75 5.60
CA PRO A 471 -15.93 -2.95 5.53
C PRO A 471 -15.00 -3.39 4.40
N CYS A 472 -14.44 -2.40 3.69
CA CYS A 472 -13.47 -2.62 2.62
C CYS A 472 -12.04 -2.32 3.10
N GLY A 473 -11.11 -3.20 2.75
CA GLY A 473 -9.69 -3.09 3.11
C GLY A 473 -8.87 -4.19 2.44
N ASN A 474 -7.80 -4.65 3.08
CA ASN A 474 -7.02 -5.77 2.58
C ASN A 474 -7.89 -7.04 2.49
N GLY A 475 -7.75 -7.85 1.46
CA GLY A 475 -8.56 -9.06 1.22
C GLY A 475 -10.03 -8.80 0.84
N CYS A 476 -10.52 -7.57 1.00
CA CYS A 476 -11.85 -7.13 0.56
C CYS A 476 -11.77 -5.70 -0.02
N PRO A 477 -11.13 -5.49 -1.18
CA PRO A 477 -10.88 -4.14 -1.70
C PRO A 477 -12.18 -3.45 -2.13
N LYS A 478 -12.15 -2.10 -2.16
CA LYS A 478 -13.22 -1.33 -2.78
C LYS A 478 -13.39 -1.74 -4.25
N PRO A 479 -14.61 -1.77 -4.77
CA PRO A 479 -14.84 -2.11 -6.17
C PRO A 479 -14.06 -1.22 -7.13
N VAL A 480 -13.33 -1.85 -8.05
CA VAL A 480 -12.64 -1.18 -9.15
C VAL A 480 -13.36 -1.52 -10.45
N LEU A 481 -13.96 -0.51 -11.05
CA LEU A 481 -14.72 -0.64 -12.28
C LEU A 481 -13.94 -0.03 -13.46
N MET A 482 -14.25 -0.48 -14.65
CA MET A 482 -13.71 0.09 -15.88
C MET A 482 -14.82 0.55 -16.82
N MET A 483 -14.67 1.72 -17.41
CA MET A 483 -15.50 2.20 -18.51
C MET A 483 -14.64 2.58 -19.70
N LYS A 484 -15.04 2.14 -20.89
CA LYS A 484 -14.28 2.36 -22.14
C LYS A 484 -14.90 3.45 -22.99
N ASN A 485 -14.09 4.01 -23.86
CA ASN A 485 -14.51 4.92 -24.92
C ASN A 485 -15.25 6.17 -24.41
N LEU A 486 -14.76 6.76 -23.32
CA LEU A 486 -15.27 8.01 -22.79
C LEU A 486 -14.55 9.20 -23.45
N THR A 487 -15.30 10.19 -23.90
CA THR A 487 -14.71 11.44 -24.37
C THR A 487 -14.53 12.41 -23.20
N ILE A 488 -13.37 13.01 -23.07
CA ILE A 488 -13.11 14.08 -22.11
C ILE A 488 -13.77 15.36 -22.61
N ASP A 489 -14.86 15.78 -21.96
CA ASP A 489 -15.55 17.03 -22.30
C ASP A 489 -14.84 18.24 -21.66
N ARG A 490 -14.51 18.15 -20.37
CA ARG A 490 -13.86 19.25 -19.64
C ARG A 490 -12.89 18.74 -18.58
N ILE A 491 -11.82 19.50 -18.38
CA ILE A 491 -10.85 19.32 -17.28
C ILE A 491 -10.82 20.61 -16.46
N SER A 492 -10.83 20.49 -15.14
CA SER A 492 -10.63 21.60 -14.22
C SER A 492 -9.82 21.16 -13.01
N MET A 493 -9.01 22.07 -12.47
CA MET A 493 -8.24 21.80 -11.25
C MET A 493 -9.03 22.21 -10.02
N VAL A 494 -8.96 21.41 -8.96
CA VAL A 494 -9.64 21.64 -7.66
C VAL A 494 -8.66 21.41 -6.50
N GLY A 495 -9.05 21.79 -5.28
CA GLY A 495 -8.20 21.59 -4.10
C GLY A 495 -6.87 22.35 -4.18
N GLY A 496 -6.89 23.60 -4.63
CA GLY A 496 -5.65 24.40 -4.77
C GLY A 496 -4.72 23.89 -5.88
N GLY A 497 -5.26 23.27 -6.93
CA GLY A 497 -4.49 22.75 -8.05
C GLY A 497 -3.91 21.34 -7.83
N ARG A 498 -4.26 20.68 -6.74
CA ARG A 498 -3.73 19.35 -6.40
C ARG A 498 -4.50 18.18 -7.02
N HIS A 499 -5.76 18.40 -7.39
CA HIS A 499 -6.64 17.33 -7.90
C HIS A 499 -7.28 17.77 -9.21
N MET A 500 -7.58 16.81 -10.07
CA MET A 500 -8.18 17.03 -11.37
C MET A 500 -9.62 16.56 -11.38
N ARG A 501 -10.56 17.50 -11.66
CA ARG A 501 -11.96 17.17 -11.93
C ARG A 501 -12.16 17.02 -13.42
N LEU A 502 -12.77 15.92 -13.83
CA LEU A 502 -13.10 15.60 -15.21
C LEU A 502 -14.62 15.57 -15.40
N ARG A 503 -15.10 16.11 -16.51
CA ARG A 503 -16.41 15.79 -17.06
C ARG A 503 -16.18 14.89 -18.26
N LEU A 504 -16.67 13.66 -18.19
CA LEU A 504 -16.55 12.63 -19.20
C LEU A 504 -17.90 12.45 -19.89
N CYS A 505 -17.90 12.05 -21.15
CA CYS A 505 -19.09 11.86 -21.96
C CYS A 505 -19.09 10.49 -22.62
N SER A 506 -20.23 9.78 -22.56
CA SER A 506 -20.52 8.58 -23.32
C SER A 506 -21.87 8.78 -24.04
N GLY A 507 -21.83 9.00 -25.37
CA GLY A 507 -23.00 9.43 -26.13
C GLY A 507 -23.57 10.73 -25.58
N HIS A 508 -24.77 10.71 -25.04
CA HIS A 508 -25.46 11.86 -24.44
C HIS A 508 -25.35 11.90 -22.90
N THR A 509 -24.71 10.92 -22.28
CA THR A 509 -24.59 10.82 -20.83
C THR A 509 -23.31 11.46 -20.34
N TYR A 510 -23.42 12.43 -19.42
CA TYR A 510 -22.30 13.09 -18.77
C TYR A 510 -22.02 12.45 -17.41
N LEU A 511 -20.75 12.18 -17.13
CA LEU A 511 -20.25 11.55 -15.93
C LEU A 511 -19.25 12.49 -15.23
N ASN A 512 -19.41 12.66 -13.92
CA ASN A 512 -18.47 13.42 -13.11
C ASN A 512 -17.38 12.49 -12.56
N ALA A 513 -16.13 12.92 -12.72
CA ALA A 513 -14.99 12.16 -12.20
C ALA A 513 -14.00 13.09 -11.49
N ILE A 514 -13.31 12.55 -10.48
CA ILE A 514 -12.21 13.19 -9.80
C ILE A 514 -10.98 12.29 -9.83
N TYR A 515 -9.84 12.87 -10.16
CA TYR A 515 -8.56 12.18 -10.12
C TYR A 515 -7.67 12.88 -9.08
N PHE A 516 -7.55 12.25 -7.92
CA PHE A 516 -6.79 12.80 -6.81
C PHE A 516 -5.29 12.80 -7.13
N SER A 517 -4.57 13.80 -6.65
CA SER A 517 -3.11 13.95 -6.80
C SER A 517 -2.62 13.84 -8.26
N ALA A 518 -3.44 14.31 -9.21
CA ALA A 518 -3.15 14.27 -10.63
C ALA A 518 -3.34 15.65 -11.28
N ASN A 519 -2.54 15.92 -12.31
CA ASN A 519 -2.73 17.09 -13.15
C ASN A 519 -2.67 16.70 -14.65
N PRO A 520 -3.29 17.48 -15.56
CA PRO A 520 -3.34 17.16 -16.98
C PRO A 520 -1.95 17.02 -17.62
N GLN A 521 -0.97 17.70 -17.05
CA GLN A 521 0.38 17.71 -17.58
C GLN A 521 1.11 16.39 -17.31
N THR A 522 0.98 15.82 -16.11
CA THR A 522 1.61 14.53 -15.77
C THR A 522 0.90 13.37 -16.44
N VAL A 523 -0.44 13.42 -16.56
CA VAL A 523 -1.25 12.36 -17.18
C VAL A 523 -1.29 12.48 -18.71
N SER A 524 -0.94 13.65 -19.26
CA SER A 524 -0.90 13.93 -20.72
C SER A 524 -2.26 13.73 -21.42
N ILE A 525 -3.35 14.22 -20.82
CA ILE A 525 -4.71 14.21 -21.38
C ILE A 525 -5.21 15.64 -21.64
N GLN A 526 -6.17 15.76 -22.54
CA GLN A 526 -6.82 17.03 -22.88
C GLN A 526 -8.29 16.84 -23.25
N PRO A 527 -9.14 17.89 -23.22
CA PRO A 527 -10.49 17.82 -23.73
C PRO A 527 -10.52 17.33 -25.19
N GLY A 528 -11.51 16.49 -25.51
CA GLY A 528 -11.65 15.83 -26.81
C GLY A 528 -10.96 14.46 -26.89
N ASP A 529 -10.08 14.10 -25.97
CA ASP A 529 -9.47 12.77 -25.96
C ASP A 529 -10.50 11.67 -25.67
N LEU A 530 -10.37 10.54 -26.38
CA LEU A 530 -11.12 9.31 -26.12
C LEU A 530 -10.31 8.42 -25.19
N VAL A 531 -10.87 8.11 -24.02
CA VAL A 531 -10.16 7.44 -22.93
C VAL A 531 -10.93 6.25 -22.35
N ASP A 532 -10.19 5.27 -21.84
CA ASP A 532 -10.71 4.27 -20.91
C ASP A 532 -10.35 4.72 -19.49
N VAL A 533 -11.25 4.53 -18.55
CA VAL A 533 -11.09 4.96 -17.16
C VAL A 533 -11.31 3.80 -16.21
N ALA A 534 -10.36 3.55 -15.33
CA ALA A 534 -10.52 2.68 -14.16
C ALA A 534 -10.83 3.54 -12.93
N PHE A 535 -11.87 3.19 -12.19
CA PHE A 535 -12.38 4.03 -11.11
C PHE A 535 -13.10 3.23 -10.03
N THR A 536 -13.21 3.80 -8.84
CA THR A 536 -14.13 3.38 -7.79
C THR A 536 -15.35 4.31 -7.81
N PRO A 537 -16.59 3.80 -7.91
CA PRO A 537 -17.79 4.64 -7.86
C PRO A 537 -18.05 5.08 -6.42
N GLN A 538 -18.52 6.32 -6.25
CA GLN A 538 -18.90 6.88 -4.97
C GLN A 538 -20.13 7.77 -5.13
N VAL A 539 -20.99 7.78 -4.12
CA VAL A 539 -22.04 8.80 -4.01
C VAL A 539 -21.45 10.05 -3.36
N ASN A 540 -21.50 11.16 -4.06
CA ASN A 540 -21.11 12.46 -3.55
C ASN A 540 -22.38 13.24 -3.19
N GLU A 541 -22.43 13.75 -1.96
CA GLU A 541 -23.51 14.61 -1.49
C GLU A 541 -23.00 16.04 -1.34
N PHE A 542 -23.64 16.95 -2.03
CA PHE A 542 -23.29 18.35 -1.96
C PHE A 542 -24.56 19.21 -1.91
N ARG A 543 -24.75 19.98 -0.85
CA ARG A 543 -25.93 20.83 -0.60
C ARG A 543 -27.26 20.05 -0.71
N GLY A 544 -27.29 18.84 -0.15
CA GLY A 544 -28.47 17.99 -0.18
C GLY A 544 -28.73 17.28 -1.52
N THR A 545 -27.87 17.47 -2.53
CA THR A 545 -27.97 16.76 -3.82
C THR A 545 -27.00 15.63 -3.86
N ARG A 546 -27.52 14.40 -4.03
CA ARG A 546 -26.72 13.16 -4.17
C ARG A 546 -26.46 12.86 -5.65
N THR A 547 -25.23 12.65 -6.01
CA THR A 547 -24.83 12.33 -7.38
C THR A 547 -23.74 11.24 -7.38
N VAL A 548 -23.73 10.41 -8.42
CA VAL A 548 -22.63 9.43 -8.60
C VAL A 548 -21.40 10.17 -9.13
N GLN A 549 -20.26 9.89 -8.51
CA GLN A 549 -18.94 10.38 -8.90
C GLN A 549 -18.00 9.20 -9.12
N MET A 550 -17.18 9.29 -10.15
CA MET A 550 -16.10 8.32 -10.43
C MET A 550 -14.83 8.81 -9.76
N ASN A 551 -14.30 8.08 -8.78
CA ASN A 551 -12.97 8.34 -8.22
C ASN A 551 -11.95 7.61 -9.09
N VAL A 552 -11.26 8.35 -9.96
CA VAL A 552 -10.34 7.79 -10.96
C VAL A 552 -9.11 7.21 -10.28
N ILE A 553 -8.80 5.96 -10.61
CA ILE A 553 -7.59 5.25 -10.19
C ILE A 553 -6.52 5.36 -11.27
N ASP A 554 -6.92 5.15 -12.54
CA ASP A 554 -6.05 5.31 -13.70
C ASP A 554 -6.86 5.66 -14.95
N ILE A 555 -6.21 6.29 -15.92
CA ILE A 555 -6.82 6.73 -17.18
C ILE A 555 -5.83 6.47 -18.34
N ARG A 556 -6.34 5.99 -19.46
CA ARG A 556 -5.52 5.69 -20.64
C ARG A 556 -6.29 5.94 -21.95
N PRO A 557 -5.60 6.17 -23.07
CA PRO A 557 -6.24 6.27 -24.38
C PRO A 557 -7.07 5.02 -24.71
N SER A 558 -8.25 5.18 -25.31
CA SER A 558 -9.14 4.06 -25.68
C SER A 558 -8.71 3.33 -26.95
N CYS A 559 -8.11 4.03 -27.89
CA CYS A 559 -7.69 3.48 -29.18
C CYS A 559 -6.18 3.35 -29.29
N SER A 560 -5.72 2.54 -30.23
CA SER A 560 -4.31 2.53 -30.59
C SER A 560 -3.91 3.88 -31.20
N ALA A 561 -2.64 4.25 -31.06
CA ALA A 561 -2.12 5.49 -31.61
C ALA A 561 -2.36 5.62 -33.12
N GLU A 562 -2.30 4.49 -33.80
CA GLU A 562 -2.48 4.42 -35.27
C GLU A 562 -3.89 4.78 -35.72
N CYS A 563 -4.90 4.70 -34.83
CA CYS A 563 -6.28 5.08 -35.12
C CYS A 563 -6.54 6.59 -34.98
N LEU A 564 -5.60 7.36 -34.44
CA LEU A 564 -5.78 8.80 -34.23
C LEU A 564 -5.58 9.61 -35.54
N PRO A 565 -6.31 10.74 -35.72
CA PRO A 565 -6.17 11.57 -36.89
C PRO A 565 -4.72 12.01 -37.17
N ASP A 566 -3.99 12.42 -36.13
CA ASP A 566 -2.59 12.87 -36.21
C ASP A 566 -1.60 11.79 -36.69
N ALA A 567 -2.03 10.53 -36.70
CA ALA A 567 -1.26 9.42 -37.23
C ALA A 567 -1.76 8.92 -38.61
N ALA A 568 -2.70 9.60 -39.25
CA ALA A 568 -3.25 9.17 -40.53
C ALA A 568 -2.17 8.98 -41.62
N PRO A 569 -1.26 9.94 -41.87
CA PRO A 569 -0.19 9.74 -42.83
C PRO A 569 0.74 8.57 -42.50
N TYR A 570 1.00 8.35 -41.19
CA TYR A 570 1.80 7.21 -40.73
C TYR A 570 1.09 5.86 -41.01
N ARG A 571 -0.22 5.77 -40.85
CA ARG A 571 -0.99 4.56 -41.22
C ARG A 571 -0.91 4.29 -42.72
N ASP A 572 -1.04 5.33 -43.52
CA ASP A 572 -1.00 5.20 -44.98
C ASP A 572 0.40 4.79 -45.44
N MET A 573 1.46 5.28 -44.79
CA MET A 573 2.82 4.76 -44.95
C MET A 573 2.93 3.26 -44.65
N GLN A 574 2.36 2.80 -43.55
CA GLN A 574 2.40 1.38 -43.16
C GLN A 574 1.62 0.47 -44.13
N ARG A 575 0.58 1.00 -44.75
CA ARG A 575 -0.25 0.30 -45.75
C ARG A 575 0.31 0.37 -47.19
N GLY A 576 1.33 1.18 -47.41
CA GLY A 576 1.89 1.38 -48.72
C GLY A 576 1.12 2.36 -49.62
N ASN A 577 0.19 3.15 -49.04
CA ASN A 577 -0.68 4.09 -49.76
C ASN A 577 -0.30 5.56 -49.57
N LEU A 578 0.98 5.83 -49.37
CA LEU A 578 1.49 7.16 -49.00
C LEU A 578 1.52 8.09 -50.23
N THR A 579 0.91 9.26 -50.11
CA THR A 579 1.02 10.33 -51.10
C THR A 579 2.31 11.13 -50.91
N SER A 580 2.79 11.82 -51.98
CA SER A 580 3.97 12.67 -51.90
C SER A 580 3.87 13.77 -50.86
N GLY A 581 2.68 14.39 -50.69
CA GLY A 581 2.43 15.38 -49.64
C GLY A 581 2.51 14.82 -48.24
N GLU A 582 1.95 13.63 -48.01
CA GLU A 582 2.01 12.93 -46.70
C GLU A 582 3.44 12.48 -46.39
N ALA A 583 4.17 12.00 -47.39
CA ALA A 583 5.58 11.64 -47.25
C ALA A 583 6.43 12.85 -46.82
N ALA A 584 6.20 14.00 -47.44
CA ALA A 584 6.87 15.22 -47.04
C ALA A 584 6.52 15.68 -45.62
N ALA A 585 5.27 15.50 -45.19
CA ALA A 585 4.81 15.84 -43.84
C ALA A 585 5.36 14.91 -42.73
N LEU A 586 5.61 13.64 -43.06
CA LEU A 586 6.19 12.67 -42.13
C LEU A 586 7.72 12.70 -42.09
N LEU A 587 8.39 13.10 -43.15
CA LEU A 587 9.85 13.05 -43.29
C LEU A 587 10.51 13.92 -42.21
N PRO A 588 11.21 13.34 -41.21
CA PRO A 588 11.79 14.13 -40.15
C PRO A 588 13.09 14.80 -40.60
N ASP A 589 13.25 16.05 -40.23
CA ASP A 589 14.53 16.72 -40.37
C ASP A 589 15.53 16.28 -39.28
N ARG A 590 16.79 16.64 -39.42
CA ARG A 590 17.85 16.31 -38.48
C ARG A 590 17.59 16.88 -37.07
N LYS A 591 16.90 18.02 -36.99
CA LYS A 591 16.58 18.65 -35.70
C LYS A 591 15.50 17.87 -34.96
N MET A 592 14.49 17.41 -35.67
CA MET A 592 13.41 16.58 -35.13
C MET A 592 13.94 15.22 -34.62
N LEU A 593 14.75 14.53 -35.42
CA LEU A 593 15.41 13.29 -34.99
C LEU A 593 16.26 13.50 -33.74
N ALA A 594 17.08 14.54 -33.70
CA ALA A 594 17.90 14.85 -32.54
C ALA A 594 17.06 15.19 -31.31
N LEU A 595 15.90 15.83 -31.49
CA LEU A 595 14.97 16.19 -30.40
C LEU A 595 14.35 14.95 -29.80
N VAL A 596 13.79 14.06 -30.62
CA VAL A 596 13.18 12.79 -30.12
C VAL A 596 14.24 11.91 -29.47
N TRP A 597 15.42 11.79 -30.07
CA TRP A 597 16.52 11.01 -29.51
C TRP A 597 16.95 11.49 -28.13
N ARG A 598 17.18 12.78 -27.93
CA ARG A 598 17.60 13.36 -26.65
C ARG A 598 16.58 13.11 -25.53
N TYR A 599 15.29 13.18 -25.87
CA TYR A 599 14.25 12.87 -24.91
C TYR A 599 14.27 11.39 -24.53
N LEU A 600 14.38 10.48 -25.51
CA LEU A 600 14.45 9.06 -25.27
C LEU A 600 15.69 8.66 -24.47
N ASP A 601 16.83 9.28 -24.72
CA ASP A 601 18.07 9.05 -24.00
C ASP A 601 17.93 9.45 -22.50
N ALA A 602 17.33 10.60 -22.24
CA ALA A 602 17.08 11.07 -20.88
C ALA A 602 16.01 10.26 -20.13
N ALA A 603 15.07 9.63 -20.84
CA ALA A 603 13.92 8.93 -20.26
C ALA A 603 14.01 7.39 -20.34
N ASN A 604 15.11 6.84 -20.87
CA ASN A 604 15.27 5.41 -21.09
C ASN A 604 15.32 4.58 -19.77
N PRO A 605 14.57 3.45 -19.66
CA PRO A 605 13.61 2.92 -20.62
C PRO A 605 12.28 3.68 -20.64
N VAL A 606 11.61 3.73 -21.78
CA VAL A 606 10.30 4.38 -21.92
C VAL A 606 9.22 3.32 -22.07
N GLN A 607 8.15 3.44 -21.29
CA GLN A 607 6.93 2.63 -21.42
C GLN A 607 5.71 3.55 -21.30
N GLU A 608 5.17 3.96 -22.45
CA GLU A 608 4.10 4.97 -22.51
C GLU A 608 3.11 4.65 -23.64
N SER A 609 1.91 5.26 -23.58
CA SER A 609 1.13 5.34 -24.80
C SER A 609 1.82 6.27 -25.81
N PRO A 610 1.81 5.96 -27.10
CA PRO A 610 2.45 6.81 -28.12
C PRO A 610 2.00 8.27 -28.07
N MET A 611 0.71 8.52 -27.81
CA MET A 611 0.18 9.87 -27.67
C MET A 611 0.77 10.59 -26.44
N CYS A 612 0.83 9.93 -25.29
CA CYS A 612 1.44 10.50 -24.10
C CYS A 612 2.93 10.79 -24.30
N LEU A 613 3.65 9.88 -24.95
CA LEU A 613 5.06 10.06 -25.29
C LEU A 613 5.24 11.29 -26.18
N CYS A 614 4.47 11.40 -27.26
CA CYS A 614 4.51 12.54 -28.16
C CYS A 614 4.26 13.86 -27.41
N ARG A 615 3.22 13.93 -26.58
CA ARG A 615 2.89 15.13 -25.77
C ARG A 615 3.98 15.47 -24.76
N LYS A 616 4.61 14.47 -24.13
CA LYS A 616 5.74 14.68 -23.22
C LYS A 616 6.95 15.26 -23.95
N ILE A 617 7.28 14.75 -25.14
CA ILE A 617 8.36 15.28 -25.98
C ILE A 617 8.09 16.72 -26.36
N VAL A 618 6.87 17.05 -26.83
CA VAL A 618 6.47 18.41 -27.20
C VAL A 618 6.63 19.37 -26.02
N ARG A 619 6.16 18.97 -24.85
CA ARG A 619 6.25 19.79 -23.64
C ARG A 619 7.69 20.02 -23.18
N TRP A 620 8.49 18.95 -23.14
CA TRP A 620 9.88 19.02 -22.74
C TRP A 620 10.71 19.91 -23.67
N SER A 621 10.44 19.84 -24.97
CA SER A 621 11.22 20.54 -25.97
C SER A 621 10.70 21.92 -26.33
N GLY A 622 9.42 22.22 -26.07
CA GLY A 622 8.72 23.42 -26.59
C GLY A 622 8.60 23.46 -28.10
N LYS A 623 8.83 22.34 -28.82
CA LYS A 623 8.80 22.25 -30.28
C LYS A 623 7.59 21.45 -30.74
N PRO A 624 6.92 21.83 -31.83
CA PRO A 624 5.81 21.08 -32.40
C PRO A 624 6.30 19.72 -32.93
N LEU A 625 5.56 18.68 -32.60
CA LEU A 625 5.75 17.30 -33.06
C LEU A 625 4.39 16.62 -33.06
N ASN A 626 3.97 16.07 -34.20
CA ASN A 626 2.76 15.26 -34.26
C ASN A 626 3.06 13.78 -34.01
N LEU A 627 2.00 13.00 -33.76
CA LEU A 627 2.10 11.59 -33.42
C LEU A 627 2.73 10.78 -34.59
N GLY A 628 2.33 11.04 -35.83
CA GLY A 628 2.87 10.35 -37.00
C GLY A 628 4.37 10.59 -37.17
N GLN A 629 4.83 11.84 -37.02
CA GLN A 629 6.24 12.18 -37.03
C GLN A 629 7.05 11.50 -35.94
N MET A 630 6.52 11.46 -34.73
CA MET A 630 7.16 10.78 -33.60
C MET A 630 7.30 9.27 -33.87
N LEU A 631 6.22 8.62 -34.33
CA LEU A 631 6.24 7.19 -34.67
C LEU A 631 7.24 6.90 -35.82
N THR A 632 7.32 7.77 -36.79
CA THR A 632 8.30 7.69 -37.89
C THR A 632 9.74 7.78 -37.34
N CYS A 633 10.03 8.71 -36.43
CA CYS A 633 11.34 8.78 -35.79
C CYS A 633 11.70 7.47 -35.07
N LEU A 634 10.75 6.87 -34.35
CA LEU A 634 10.97 5.58 -33.66
C LEU A 634 11.29 4.45 -34.64
N ASP A 635 10.58 4.38 -35.77
CA ASP A 635 10.85 3.37 -36.79
C ASP A 635 12.22 3.57 -37.41
N ILE A 636 12.62 4.83 -37.72
CA ILE A 636 13.96 5.14 -38.24
C ILE A 636 15.05 4.70 -37.27
N PHE A 637 14.92 4.97 -35.98
CA PHE A 637 15.91 4.56 -34.98
C PHE A 637 15.95 3.03 -34.80
N ARG A 638 14.79 2.37 -34.87
CA ARG A 638 14.71 0.90 -34.83
C ARG A 638 15.39 0.27 -36.05
N ASP A 639 15.12 0.76 -37.24
CA ASP A 639 15.67 0.22 -38.48
C ASP A 639 17.22 0.24 -38.53
N VAL A 640 17.83 1.19 -37.85
CA VAL A 640 19.31 1.30 -37.77
C VAL A 640 19.87 0.70 -36.45
N GLY A 641 19.04 0.01 -35.67
CA GLY A 641 19.47 -0.71 -34.50
C GLY A 641 19.78 0.15 -33.26
N LEU A 642 19.42 1.43 -33.22
CA LEU A 642 19.68 2.34 -32.12
C LEU A 642 18.77 2.07 -30.90
N LEU A 643 17.61 1.47 -31.14
CA LEU A 643 16.66 1.12 -30.09
C LEU A 643 15.81 -0.09 -30.49
N THR A 644 15.22 -0.73 -29.47
CA THR A 644 14.17 -1.72 -29.63
C THR A 644 12.82 -1.09 -29.29
N VAL A 645 11.80 -1.37 -30.10
CA VAL A 645 10.41 -0.93 -29.88
C VAL A 645 9.54 -2.17 -29.86
N GLN A 646 8.89 -2.41 -28.74
CA GLN A 646 7.82 -3.38 -28.62
C GLN A 646 6.48 -2.61 -28.58
N ARG A 647 5.61 -2.86 -29.55
CA ARG A 647 4.28 -2.25 -29.63
C ARG A 647 3.26 -3.23 -29.08
N GLN A 648 2.56 -2.83 -28.05
CA GLN A 648 1.45 -3.58 -27.49
C GLN A 648 0.22 -2.69 -27.52
N HIS A 649 -0.70 -2.98 -28.39
CA HIS A 649 -2.01 -2.32 -28.58
C HIS A 649 -2.11 -0.82 -28.20
N LYS A 650 -1.90 -0.44 -26.96
CA LYS A 650 -2.02 0.93 -26.44
C LYS A 650 -0.69 1.53 -25.94
N TYR A 651 0.40 0.77 -25.96
CA TYR A 651 1.70 1.17 -25.40
C TYR A 651 2.85 0.89 -26.36
N VAL A 652 3.89 1.67 -26.20
CA VAL A 652 5.22 1.37 -26.74
C VAL A 652 6.19 1.19 -25.60
N SER A 653 6.94 0.10 -25.61
CA SER A 653 8.12 -0.10 -24.76
C SER A 653 9.35 0.15 -25.61
N ILE A 654 10.18 1.11 -25.20
CA ILE A 654 11.36 1.55 -25.95
C ILE A 654 12.58 1.38 -25.04
N ARG A 655 13.59 0.70 -25.56
CA ARG A 655 14.91 0.61 -24.94
C ARG A 655 15.98 1.03 -25.93
N LEU A 656 16.90 1.86 -25.48
CA LEU A 656 18.07 2.20 -26.28
C LEU A 656 19.04 1.02 -26.31
N THR A 657 19.60 0.76 -27.49
CA THR A 657 20.63 -0.25 -27.67
C THR A 657 21.99 0.40 -27.42
N PRO A 658 22.81 -0.11 -26.49
CA PRO A 658 24.16 0.38 -26.32
C PRO A 658 24.96 0.20 -27.63
N GLY A 659 25.55 1.28 -28.14
CA GLY A 659 26.36 1.23 -29.36
C GLY A 659 27.51 2.21 -29.28
N GLU A 660 28.67 1.83 -29.81
CA GLU A 660 29.81 2.73 -29.96
C GLU A 660 29.74 3.42 -31.31
N GLY A 661 29.62 4.77 -31.34
CA GLY A 661 29.75 5.61 -32.52
C GLY A 661 28.47 6.24 -33.05
N LYS A 662 28.57 6.94 -34.18
CA LYS A 662 27.46 7.62 -34.85
C LYS A 662 26.79 6.67 -35.82
N ALA A 663 25.48 6.46 -35.69
CA ALA A 663 24.69 5.71 -36.65
C ALA A 663 24.35 6.54 -37.89
N ASP A 664 24.39 5.90 -39.04
CA ASP A 664 23.98 6.49 -40.32
C ASP A 664 22.47 6.25 -40.52
N LEU A 665 21.67 7.26 -40.21
CA LEU A 665 20.21 7.19 -40.30
C LEU A 665 19.69 7.10 -41.75
N SER A 666 20.52 7.43 -42.79
CA SER A 666 20.15 7.28 -44.19
C SER A 666 19.95 5.83 -44.62
N ARG A 667 20.47 4.87 -43.84
CA ARG A 667 20.30 3.42 -44.05
C ARG A 667 18.95 2.90 -43.59
N SER A 668 18.14 3.69 -42.88
CA SER A 668 16.80 3.28 -42.43
C SER A 668 15.91 3.02 -43.65
N GLN A 669 15.25 1.86 -43.64
CA GLN A 669 14.25 1.52 -44.67
C GLN A 669 13.08 2.49 -44.65
N THR A 670 12.63 2.92 -43.48
CA THR A 670 11.57 3.92 -43.29
C THR A 670 11.99 5.25 -43.92
N MET A 671 13.22 5.72 -43.68
CA MET A 671 13.74 6.95 -44.28
C MET A 671 13.78 6.88 -45.81
N GLN A 672 14.29 5.78 -46.37
CA GLN A 672 14.37 5.57 -47.81
C GLN A 672 13.01 5.51 -48.49
N ARG A 673 12.02 4.84 -47.87
CA ARG A 673 10.62 4.81 -48.34
C ARG A 673 9.99 6.20 -48.42
N LEU A 674 10.20 7.02 -47.39
CA LEU A 674 9.69 8.38 -47.32
C LEU A 674 10.32 9.28 -48.40
N LEU A 675 11.63 9.16 -48.59
CA LEU A 675 12.34 9.92 -49.65
C LEU A 675 11.83 9.52 -51.04
N HIS A 676 11.68 8.24 -51.33
CA HIS A 676 11.18 7.75 -52.59
C HIS A 676 9.72 8.21 -52.85
N ALA A 677 8.82 8.07 -51.85
CA ALA A 677 7.42 8.49 -51.97
C ALA A 677 7.28 10.02 -52.10
N LYS A 678 8.22 10.80 -51.59
CA LYS A 678 8.24 12.27 -51.76
C LYS A 678 8.60 12.69 -53.17
N GLU A 679 9.46 11.91 -53.86
CA GLU A 679 9.93 12.18 -55.20
C GLU A 679 8.97 11.62 -56.27
N SER A 680 8.12 10.66 -55.92
CA SER A 680 7.07 10.11 -56.78
C SER A 680 5.80 10.99 -56.75
#